data_0ca7f80353edda10c3c4f9d72dbfa1f3
#
_entry.id   0ca7f80353edda10c3c4f9d72dbfa1f3
#
_cell.length_a   1.000
_cell.length_b   1.000
_cell.length_c   1.000
_cell.angle_alpha   90.00
_cell.angle_beta   90.00
_cell.angle_gamma   90.00
#
_symmetry.space_group_name_H-M   'P 1'
#
loop_
_entity.id
_entity.type
_entity.pdbx_description
1 polymer ?
#
loop_
_entity_poly.entity_id
_entity_poly.type
_entity_poly.pdbx_seq_one_letter_code
_entity_poly.pdbx_strand_id
1 'polypeptide(L)'
;MATPQAQNVAALPIHRLSFDTDGENRMFTSDRAPPVPQFPDFAEHPGYGTELQPVARHDGILSPAGNATESQIHVPIPSDLADAARLDLNSIEEHNIHEMAHLTYTAISTDPQQFYEKHNLRPKQLKLPRHTEILVGITVYNEPKQLLSRTLRSVVHNIQYLVKRQRSRVWGEDSWNKVVVCILIDGLESVDPGILDVLTTIGLYQNGLCKKTTDQGEEVTGHLFEFSSHLCPNLESRSNKLLVKSMEFPVQLMLLIKASNCGKLNSYRWLYNGFAKVLEPNITVHLDVGTKLPYQLGKQALYKLWKEFDLEPMLAAACGEISCSLGGNWMNILNPIVAAQNFEYKVGFQLDRTFESATGFLSLLPGACSAYRYVGSAGKPLEDMLLGDPTWIQGHNERPSLSPVNLNRHLADDRVICFRIISKPNTHWLLKYVPVTATTDIPMTTTDFINQRRRWLNGAFFSTIYVLKRCGHLWRSDHTRMRKLAFFIPLLHSVLALVLAWFSLAAFLLTTFTINSISGDPPKDAPAGGFPFGKATPIVNAVIQIVYLATVLFQFILALGSRPRNHRISYIISFAIFGLIQAYLIMNLIYLVKRVADYKADDTGSSNYAYIGEFYADIGQSTIIVAGFSVFGVYILSALLARDPWHLLTSFAQFLFISSSYVNILNIYAFSNTHDVSWGRKGRHQDTEEGQRQEGPRPATIERRFTFSDQDPNIRSAATRRDETPQARNREYQEALARATAEDETVSHERKRPQVLAVADAMMEFRTILLASYIFSNIFVCLIVMNDSIKILWWLGDSYWYKVWFFRIWLWANSISFLIRFAGCLWYHVVRVFSGFFRGTLT
;
A
#
# COMPACT_ATOMS: atom_id res chain seq x y z
N MET A 1 -17.98 25.69 -64.65
CA MET A 1 -19.13 24.74 -64.66
C MET A 1 -19.26 24.17 -63.28
N ALA A 2 -20.44 24.41 -62.71
CA ALA A 2 -21.03 23.77 -61.53
C ALA A 2 -20.31 23.86 -60.15
N THR A 3 -20.82 24.73 -59.36
CA THR A 3 -20.87 24.73 -57.85
C THR A 3 -21.85 23.68 -57.33
N PRO A 4 -21.68 23.14 -56.16
CA PRO A 4 -22.82 22.90 -55.25
C PRO A 4 -22.73 23.58 -53.91
N GLN A 5 -23.75 24.24 -53.63
CA GLN A 5 -24.54 24.60 -52.46
C GLN A 5 -23.94 24.34 -51.05
N ALA A 6 -23.88 25.44 -50.31
CA ALA A 6 -23.78 25.53 -48.87
C ALA A 6 -25.10 25.06 -48.19
N GLN A 7 -25.01 24.21 -47.21
CA GLN A 7 -26.09 23.96 -46.26
C GLN A 7 -25.79 24.65 -44.91
N ASN A 8 -26.83 25.33 -44.47
CA ASN A 8 -26.95 26.17 -43.27
C ASN A 8 -26.58 25.41 -41.98
N VAL A 9 -25.70 25.99 -41.18
CA VAL A 9 -25.54 25.71 -39.75
C VAL A 9 -26.31 26.80 -39.00
N ALA A 10 -27.35 26.40 -38.31
CA ALA A 10 -28.14 27.25 -37.44
C ALA A 10 -27.33 27.69 -36.22
N ALA A 11 -27.24 29.00 -36.03
CA ALA A 11 -26.64 29.62 -34.85
C ALA A 11 -27.59 29.51 -33.65
N LEU A 12 -27.07 29.07 -32.52
CA LEU A 12 -27.74 29.16 -31.22
C LEU A 12 -27.55 30.54 -30.62
N PRO A 13 -28.59 31.13 -29.96
CA PRO A 13 -28.58 32.50 -29.48
C PRO A 13 -27.75 32.65 -28.22
N ILE A 14 -26.90 33.69 -28.23
CA ILE A 14 -26.16 34.19 -27.07
C ILE A 14 -27.13 35.05 -26.25
N HIS A 15 -27.47 34.59 -25.05
CA HIS A 15 -28.17 35.45 -24.07
C HIS A 15 -27.13 36.37 -23.40
N ARG A 16 -27.29 37.69 -23.65
CA ARG A 16 -26.67 38.79 -22.90
C ARG A 16 -27.25 38.80 -21.48
N LEU A 17 -26.40 38.73 -20.49
CA LEU A 17 -26.74 39.11 -19.13
C LEU A 17 -26.64 40.63 -18.99
N SER A 18 -27.75 41.29 -18.78
CA SER A 18 -27.84 42.68 -18.31
C SER A 18 -27.77 42.69 -16.77
N PHE A 19 -26.89 43.50 -16.24
CA PHE A 19 -26.87 43.84 -14.81
C PHE A 19 -27.91 44.90 -14.52
N ASP A 20 -28.87 44.60 -13.65
CA ASP A 20 -29.67 45.62 -12.98
C ASP A 20 -29.29 45.62 -11.50
N THR A 21 -28.89 46.80 -11.05
CA THR A 21 -28.68 47.17 -9.65
C THR A 21 -30.00 47.69 -9.12
N ASP A 22 -30.62 46.90 -8.21
CA ASP A 22 -31.45 47.51 -7.16
C ASP A 22 -31.73 46.47 -6.07
N GLY A 23 -31.47 46.87 -4.84
CA GLY A 23 -31.60 46.02 -3.67
C GLY A 23 -33.05 45.90 -3.23
N GLU A 24 -33.43 44.71 -2.89
CA GLU A 24 -34.48 44.45 -1.89
C GLU A 24 -34.41 43.00 -1.34
N ASN A 25 -34.43 42.92 -0.03
CA ASN A 25 -34.52 41.68 0.72
C ASN A 25 -35.77 40.86 0.33
N ARG A 26 -35.62 39.71 -0.28
CA ARG A 26 -36.67 38.68 -0.32
C ARG A 26 -36.20 37.37 0.21
N MET A 27 -36.82 36.94 1.30
CA MET A 27 -36.81 35.58 1.80
C MET A 27 -37.17 34.59 0.69
N PHE A 28 -36.25 33.76 0.25
CA PHE A 28 -36.56 32.64 -0.62
C PHE A 28 -36.88 31.41 0.23
N THR A 29 -38.15 31.11 0.33
CA THR A 29 -38.65 29.76 0.56
C THR A 29 -38.53 29.00 -0.76
N SER A 30 -37.60 28.14 -0.90
CA SER A 30 -37.43 27.28 -2.08
C SER A 30 -37.60 25.83 -1.68
N ASP A 31 -38.83 25.38 -1.79
CA ASP A 31 -39.17 23.97 -1.94
C ASP A 31 -38.88 23.56 -3.39
N ARG A 32 -37.68 23.11 -3.65
CA ARG A 32 -37.29 22.15 -4.71
C ARG A 32 -35.81 21.86 -4.62
N ALA A 33 -35.49 20.69 -4.09
CA ALA A 33 -34.15 20.11 -4.26
C ALA A 33 -33.89 19.85 -5.76
N PRO A 34 -32.67 20.13 -6.27
CA PRO A 34 -32.34 19.69 -7.61
C PRO A 34 -32.43 18.15 -7.68
N PRO A 35 -32.91 17.60 -8.81
CA PRO A 35 -33.01 16.15 -8.95
C PRO A 35 -31.63 15.50 -8.74
N VAL A 36 -31.60 14.47 -7.91
CA VAL A 36 -30.49 13.57 -7.80
C VAL A 36 -30.20 13.06 -9.22
N PRO A 37 -28.94 13.14 -9.73
CA PRO A 37 -28.65 12.58 -11.02
C PRO A 37 -29.08 11.10 -11.03
N GLN A 38 -30.09 10.76 -11.80
CA GLN A 38 -30.43 9.38 -12.09
C GLN A 38 -29.24 8.83 -12.90
N PHE A 39 -28.57 7.83 -12.39
CA PHE A 39 -27.60 7.07 -13.16
C PHE A 39 -28.33 6.43 -14.34
N PRO A 40 -27.76 6.47 -15.57
CA PRO A 40 -28.38 5.81 -16.70
C PRO A 40 -28.57 4.33 -16.35
N ASP A 41 -29.78 3.82 -16.60
CA ASP A 41 -30.09 2.40 -16.52
C ASP A 41 -29.12 1.65 -17.42
N PHE A 42 -28.41 0.68 -16.86
CA PHE A 42 -27.55 -0.22 -17.61
C PHE A 42 -28.45 -1.24 -18.31
N ALA A 43 -29.05 -0.84 -19.42
CA ALA A 43 -29.73 -1.75 -20.33
C ALA A 43 -28.73 -2.30 -21.36
N GLU A 44 -28.58 -3.59 -21.31
CA GLU A 44 -28.29 -4.56 -22.34
C GLU A 44 -27.48 -4.15 -23.60
N HIS A 45 -26.23 -4.64 -23.65
CA HIS A 45 -25.62 -5.04 -24.92
C HIS A 45 -25.09 -6.48 -24.82
N PRO A 46 -25.44 -7.35 -25.79
CA PRO A 46 -25.11 -8.77 -25.76
C PRO A 46 -23.66 -9.02 -26.19
N GLY A 47 -22.98 -9.85 -25.44
CA GLY A 47 -21.76 -10.51 -25.88
C GLY A 47 -20.54 -10.36 -25.00
N TYR A 48 -20.57 -11.05 -23.86
CA TYR A 48 -19.47 -11.84 -23.27
C TYR A 48 -20.04 -12.45 -21.99
N GLY A 49 -20.35 -13.75 -22.08
CA GLY A 49 -21.03 -14.49 -21.03
C GLY A 49 -20.18 -14.70 -19.80
N THR A 50 -20.65 -14.18 -18.76
CA THR A 50 -20.98 -14.71 -17.44
C THR A 50 -21.86 -13.66 -16.78
N GLU A 51 -23.14 -13.90 -16.80
CA GLU A 51 -24.18 -13.05 -16.22
C GLU A 51 -23.98 -12.93 -14.74
N LEU A 52 -23.52 -11.73 -14.31
CA LEU A 52 -24.03 -11.17 -13.07
C LEU A 52 -25.39 -10.61 -13.43
N GLN A 53 -26.46 -11.32 -13.06
CA GLN A 53 -27.83 -10.84 -13.21
C GLN A 53 -27.91 -9.43 -12.61
N PRO A 54 -28.52 -8.47 -13.32
CA PRO A 54 -28.82 -7.17 -12.74
C PRO A 54 -29.75 -7.40 -11.57
N VAL A 55 -29.39 -6.88 -10.39
CA VAL A 55 -30.27 -6.81 -9.25
C VAL A 55 -31.46 -5.95 -9.69
N ALA A 56 -32.55 -6.60 -10.05
CA ALA A 56 -33.82 -5.95 -10.31
C ALA A 56 -34.17 -5.12 -9.06
N ARG A 57 -34.45 -3.83 -9.24
CA ARG A 57 -35.19 -3.07 -8.24
C ARG A 57 -36.54 -3.72 -8.09
N HIS A 58 -36.70 -4.56 -7.09
CA HIS A 58 -38.00 -4.93 -6.61
C HIS A 58 -38.51 -3.78 -5.74
N ASP A 59 -39.44 -2.99 -6.28
CA ASP A 59 -40.47 -2.26 -5.55
C ASP A 59 -41.43 -3.32 -4.99
N GLY A 60 -40.97 -4.13 -4.10
CA GLY A 60 -41.72 -5.14 -3.39
C GLY A 60 -41.07 -5.31 -2.07
N ILE A 61 -41.82 -5.15 -1.02
CA ILE A 61 -41.50 -5.58 0.33
C ILE A 61 -40.74 -6.87 0.21
N LEU A 62 -39.39 -6.82 0.39
CA LEU A 62 -38.55 -8.01 0.51
C LEU A 62 -39.07 -8.77 1.73
N SER A 63 -39.88 -9.77 1.48
CA SER A 63 -40.04 -10.85 2.45
C SER A 63 -38.64 -11.34 2.79
N PRO A 64 -38.29 -11.52 4.05
CA PRO A 64 -36.99 -12.05 4.44
C PRO A 64 -36.80 -13.35 3.66
N ALA A 65 -35.72 -13.45 2.90
CA ALA A 65 -35.30 -14.65 2.24
C ALA A 65 -35.38 -15.80 3.25
N GLY A 66 -35.97 -16.87 2.81
CA GLY A 66 -36.49 -17.94 3.64
C GLY A 66 -35.60 -18.38 4.81
N ASN A 67 -36.23 -18.75 5.87
CA ASN A 67 -35.77 -19.27 7.16
C ASN A 67 -34.50 -20.12 7.14
N ALA A 68 -33.35 -19.55 6.86
CA ALA A 68 -32.04 -20.08 7.22
C ALA A 68 -31.60 -19.31 8.46
N THR A 69 -32.22 -19.58 9.58
CA THR A 69 -31.70 -19.18 10.90
C THR A 69 -30.47 -20.04 11.21
N GLU A 70 -29.35 -19.73 10.61
CA GLU A 70 -28.11 -20.02 11.30
C GLU A 70 -28.17 -19.25 12.62
N SER A 71 -27.98 -19.93 13.73
CA SER A 71 -28.28 -19.42 15.06
C SER A 71 -27.43 -18.20 15.40
N GLN A 72 -28.00 -17.02 15.23
CA GLN A 72 -27.46 -15.81 15.84
C GLN A 72 -27.68 -15.92 17.35
N ILE A 73 -26.61 -15.75 18.10
CA ILE A 73 -26.65 -15.76 19.56
C ILE A 73 -26.63 -14.30 20.02
N HIS A 74 -27.63 -13.91 20.78
CA HIS A 74 -27.69 -12.61 21.42
C HIS A 74 -27.32 -12.77 22.89
N VAL A 75 -26.26 -12.17 23.32
CA VAL A 75 -25.74 -12.25 24.67
C VAL A 75 -25.87 -10.89 25.35
N PRO A 76 -26.53 -10.78 26.50
CA PRO A 76 -26.61 -9.51 27.21
C PRO A 76 -25.25 -9.05 27.66
N ILE A 77 -25.01 -7.74 27.61
CA ILE A 77 -23.74 -7.15 28.08
C ILE A 77 -23.66 -7.24 29.62
N PRO A 78 -22.47 -7.34 30.21
CA PRO A 78 -22.26 -7.24 31.64
C PRO A 78 -22.79 -5.92 32.22
N SER A 79 -23.34 -5.97 33.45
CA SER A 79 -23.83 -4.78 34.16
C SER A 79 -22.77 -3.69 34.29
N ASP A 80 -21.54 -4.08 34.66
CA ASP A 80 -20.42 -3.15 34.81
C ASP A 80 -20.07 -2.42 33.52
N LEU A 81 -20.27 -3.06 32.36
CA LEU A 81 -20.09 -2.43 31.07
C LEU A 81 -21.22 -1.44 30.77
N ALA A 82 -22.47 -1.77 31.11
CA ALA A 82 -23.61 -0.85 30.98
C ALA A 82 -23.41 0.40 31.86
N ASP A 83 -22.96 0.22 33.10
CA ASP A 83 -22.65 1.29 34.05
C ASP A 83 -21.47 2.17 33.53
N ALA A 84 -20.42 1.54 33.04
CA ALA A 84 -19.28 2.26 32.43
C ALA A 84 -19.71 3.07 31.20
N ALA A 85 -20.65 2.56 30.43
CA ALA A 85 -21.25 3.24 29.27
C ALA A 85 -22.28 4.31 29.68
N ARG A 86 -22.70 4.37 30.97
CA ARG A 86 -23.77 5.24 31.48
C ARG A 86 -25.09 5.05 30.74
N LEU A 87 -25.40 3.82 30.39
CA LEU A 87 -26.61 3.46 29.68
C LEU A 87 -27.75 3.39 30.73
N ASP A 88 -28.70 4.30 30.64
CA ASP A 88 -29.98 4.14 31.31
C ASP A 88 -30.88 3.28 30.41
N LEU A 89 -30.87 1.99 30.63
CA LEU A 89 -31.62 1.01 29.84
C LEU A 89 -33.14 1.23 29.92
N ASN A 90 -33.63 2.01 30.89
CA ASN A 90 -35.03 2.32 31.03
C ASN A 90 -35.50 3.51 30.20
N SER A 91 -34.56 4.37 29.79
CA SER A 91 -34.84 5.60 29.03
C SER A 91 -34.68 5.43 27.52
N ILE A 92 -34.11 4.30 27.08
CA ILE A 92 -33.83 4.04 25.65
C ILE A 92 -35.10 3.47 25.00
N GLU A 93 -35.48 3.95 23.84
CA GLU A 93 -36.57 3.38 23.06
C GLU A 93 -36.43 1.87 22.89
N GLU A 94 -37.48 1.11 23.06
CA GLU A 94 -37.50 -0.36 23.07
C GLU A 94 -36.77 -1.01 21.89
N HIS A 95 -36.77 -0.33 20.73
CA HIS A 95 -36.09 -0.78 19.51
C HIS A 95 -34.56 -0.63 19.56
N ASN A 96 -34.05 0.33 20.30
CA ASN A 96 -32.63 0.62 20.43
C ASN A 96 -32.00 -0.11 21.63
N ILE A 97 -32.78 -0.53 22.59
CA ILE A 97 -32.32 -1.27 23.76
C ILE A 97 -31.60 -2.53 23.36
N HIS A 98 -32.19 -3.31 22.46
CA HIS A 98 -31.61 -4.59 22.04
C HIS A 98 -30.23 -4.45 21.39
N GLU A 99 -30.02 -3.39 20.62
CA GLU A 99 -28.76 -3.10 19.91
C GLU A 99 -27.62 -2.69 20.86
N MET A 100 -27.95 -1.97 21.93
CA MET A 100 -26.98 -1.42 22.88
C MET A 100 -26.78 -2.31 24.12
N ALA A 101 -27.74 -3.20 24.37
CA ALA A 101 -27.75 -4.08 25.54
C ALA A 101 -27.31 -5.53 25.21
N HIS A 102 -27.25 -5.90 23.92
CA HIS A 102 -26.91 -7.27 23.54
C HIS A 102 -25.82 -7.30 22.46
N LEU A 103 -24.79 -8.09 22.71
CA LEU A 103 -23.79 -8.49 21.73
C LEU A 103 -24.40 -9.57 20.82
N THR A 104 -24.37 -9.39 19.52
CA THR A 104 -24.78 -10.40 18.55
C THR A 104 -23.55 -11.15 18.06
N TYR A 105 -23.58 -12.47 18.16
CA TYR A 105 -22.56 -13.36 17.63
C TYR A 105 -23.16 -14.25 16.53
N THR A 106 -22.42 -14.41 15.43
CA THR A 106 -22.75 -15.30 14.32
C THR A 106 -21.54 -16.15 13.96
N ALA A 107 -21.69 -17.47 14.00
CA ALA A 107 -20.69 -18.40 13.49
C ALA A 107 -20.85 -18.54 11.98
N ILE A 108 -19.83 -18.24 11.21
CA ILE A 108 -19.88 -18.22 9.74
C ILE A 108 -19.12 -19.43 9.21
N SER A 109 -19.79 -20.28 8.42
CA SER A 109 -19.22 -21.43 7.70
C SER A 109 -18.98 -21.16 6.21
N THR A 110 -19.43 -20.02 5.71
CA THR A 110 -19.46 -19.68 4.28
C THR A 110 -18.21 -18.96 3.79
N ASP A 111 -17.99 -19.03 2.49
CA ASP A 111 -17.03 -18.16 1.79
C ASP A 111 -17.56 -16.70 1.74
N PRO A 112 -16.69 -15.67 1.74
CA PRO A 112 -17.10 -14.27 1.67
C PRO A 112 -18.06 -13.93 0.51
N GLN A 113 -17.97 -14.64 -0.60
CA GLN A 113 -18.85 -14.39 -1.75
C GLN A 113 -20.27 -14.88 -1.52
N GLN A 114 -20.43 -15.95 -0.75
CA GLN A 114 -21.73 -16.56 -0.43
C GLN A 114 -22.35 -15.95 0.82
N PHE A 115 -21.64 -15.08 1.54
CA PHE A 115 -22.11 -14.48 2.78
C PHE A 115 -23.45 -13.76 2.60
N TYR A 116 -23.59 -13.00 1.53
CA TYR A 116 -24.83 -12.27 1.20
C TYR A 116 -26.07 -13.18 1.06
N GLU A 117 -25.88 -14.42 0.64
CA GLU A 117 -26.98 -15.37 0.39
C GLU A 117 -27.50 -16.02 1.67
N LYS A 118 -26.59 -16.29 2.62
CA LYS A 118 -26.90 -17.02 3.86
C LYS A 118 -27.00 -16.15 5.10
N HIS A 119 -26.36 -14.98 5.10
CA HIS A 119 -26.28 -14.12 6.28
C HIS A 119 -26.73 -12.69 5.98
N ASN A 120 -27.21 -12.02 7.00
CA ASN A 120 -27.52 -10.61 6.97
C ASN A 120 -26.86 -9.89 8.15
N LEU A 121 -26.69 -8.57 8.06
CA LEU A 121 -26.04 -7.76 9.07
C LEU A 121 -27.06 -6.93 9.85
N ARG A 122 -26.79 -6.70 11.14
CA ARG A 122 -27.67 -5.97 12.04
C ARG A 122 -28.25 -4.68 11.46
N PRO A 123 -27.49 -3.77 10.82
CA PRO A 123 -28.06 -2.54 10.28
C PRO A 123 -29.16 -2.75 9.24
N LYS A 124 -29.17 -3.90 8.54
CA LYS A 124 -30.18 -4.27 7.55
C LYS A 124 -31.32 -5.13 8.12
N GLN A 125 -31.12 -5.71 9.29
CA GLN A 125 -32.14 -6.53 9.98
C GLN A 125 -33.11 -5.73 10.83
N LEU A 126 -32.84 -4.44 11.06
CA LEU A 126 -33.72 -3.56 11.81
C LEU A 126 -35.06 -3.35 11.08
N LYS A 127 -36.15 -3.08 11.82
CA LYS A 127 -37.47 -2.79 11.25
C LYS A 127 -37.43 -1.67 10.20
N LEU A 128 -36.56 -0.68 10.42
CA LEU A 128 -36.20 0.34 9.45
C LEU A 128 -34.74 0.12 9.06
N PRO A 129 -34.43 -0.51 7.90
CA PRO A 129 -33.07 -0.77 7.46
C PRO A 129 -32.28 0.53 7.35
N ARG A 130 -31.08 0.57 7.94
CA ARG A 130 -30.22 1.75 7.93
C ARG A 130 -29.44 1.85 6.62
N HIS A 131 -29.33 3.05 6.11
CA HIS A 131 -28.42 3.37 5.03
C HIS A 131 -27.00 3.57 5.57
N THR A 132 -26.03 2.86 5.03
CA THR A 132 -24.63 3.02 5.40
C THR A 132 -23.94 4.01 4.45
N GLU A 133 -23.56 5.17 4.96
CA GLU A 133 -22.84 6.18 4.19
C GLU A 133 -21.34 5.86 4.12
N ILE A 134 -20.76 5.48 5.27
CA ILE A 134 -19.34 5.13 5.38
C ILE A 134 -19.17 3.77 6.06
N LEU A 135 -18.46 2.86 5.40
CA LEU A 135 -17.96 1.62 5.98
C LEU A 135 -16.45 1.76 6.20
N VAL A 136 -16.01 1.77 7.45
CA VAL A 136 -14.58 1.83 7.81
C VAL A 136 -14.06 0.43 8.05
N GLY A 137 -13.12 -0.05 7.25
CA GLY A 137 -12.45 -1.33 7.42
C GLY A 137 -11.09 -1.16 8.07
N ILE A 138 -10.88 -1.78 9.24
CA ILE A 138 -9.62 -1.79 9.97
C ILE A 138 -9.05 -3.20 9.91
N THR A 139 -7.92 -3.39 9.24
CA THR A 139 -7.26 -4.70 9.17
C THR A 139 -6.26 -4.86 10.30
N VAL A 140 -6.37 -6.00 11.00
CA VAL A 140 -5.57 -6.35 12.19
C VAL A 140 -5.02 -7.77 12.01
N TYR A 141 -3.77 -7.99 12.43
CA TYR A 141 -3.16 -9.31 12.43
C TYR A 141 -2.60 -9.66 13.83
N ASN A 142 -1.40 -9.23 14.13
CA ASN A 142 -0.66 -9.55 15.37
C ASN A 142 0.00 -8.28 15.93
N GLU A 143 -0.66 -7.16 15.77
CA GLU A 143 -0.16 -5.91 16.31
C GLU A 143 -0.54 -5.77 17.79
N PRO A 144 0.25 -5.00 18.57
CA PRO A 144 -0.05 -4.79 19.98
C PRO A 144 -1.31 -3.94 20.18
N LYS A 145 -2.01 -4.16 21.32
CA LYS A 145 -3.27 -3.50 21.69
C LYS A 145 -3.25 -1.96 21.60
N GLN A 146 -2.08 -1.35 21.79
CA GLN A 146 -1.89 0.09 21.73
C GLN A 146 -2.22 0.66 20.35
N LEU A 147 -1.90 -0.09 19.30
CA LEU A 147 -2.12 0.34 17.92
C LEU A 147 -3.60 0.33 17.56
N LEU A 148 -4.33 -0.73 17.97
CA LEU A 148 -5.77 -0.81 17.76
C LEU A 148 -6.50 0.29 18.53
N SER A 149 -6.17 0.49 19.81
CA SER A 149 -6.78 1.53 20.65
C SER A 149 -6.57 2.92 20.05
N ARG A 150 -5.38 3.20 19.52
CA ARG A 150 -5.06 4.47 18.85
C ARG A 150 -5.90 4.69 17.60
N THR A 151 -6.05 3.65 16.77
CA THR A 151 -6.83 3.73 15.53
C THR A 151 -8.31 3.91 15.85
N LEU A 152 -8.89 3.07 16.70
CA LEU A 152 -10.30 3.17 17.11
C LEU A 152 -10.61 4.54 17.72
N ARG A 153 -9.79 5.01 18.65
CA ARG A 153 -9.96 6.35 19.23
C ARG A 153 -10.02 7.43 18.16
N SER A 154 -9.12 7.37 17.18
CA SER A 154 -9.06 8.38 16.12
C SER A 154 -10.29 8.33 15.21
N VAL A 155 -10.83 7.14 14.93
CA VAL A 155 -12.06 6.93 14.16
C VAL A 155 -13.27 7.45 14.93
N VAL A 156 -13.41 7.07 16.22
CA VAL A 156 -14.52 7.53 17.09
C VAL A 156 -14.58 9.06 17.18
N HIS A 157 -13.43 9.72 17.33
CA HIS A 157 -13.39 11.19 17.33
C HIS A 157 -13.76 11.82 15.99
N ASN A 158 -13.47 11.15 14.87
CA ASN A 158 -13.94 11.59 13.57
C ASN A 158 -15.46 11.40 13.42
N ILE A 159 -16.02 10.32 13.94
CA ILE A 159 -17.48 10.10 14.00
C ILE A 159 -18.15 11.16 14.89
N GLN A 160 -17.57 11.46 16.05
CA GLN A 160 -18.03 12.53 16.93
C GLN A 160 -18.19 13.87 16.20
N TYR A 161 -17.24 14.18 15.32
CA TYR A 161 -17.35 15.40 14.52
C TYR A 161 -18.54 15.35 13.54
N LEU A 162 -18.80 14.19 12.93
CA LEU A 162 -19.94 14.02 12.03
C LEU A 162 -21.27 14.18 12.78
N VAL A 163 -21.38 13.61 13.98
CA VAL A 163 -22.55 13.71 14.86
C VAL A 163 -22.80 15.17 15.28
N LYS A 164 -21.76 15.90 15.69
CA LYS A 164 -21.85 17.30 16.14
C LYS A 164 -22.08 18.32 15.01
N ARG A 165 -22.19 17.89 13.77
CA ARG A 165 -22.30 18.77 12.61
C ARG A 165 -23.75 19.12 12.29
N GLN A 166 -24.26 20.21 12.87
CA GLN A 166 -25.67 20.63 12.78
C GLN A 166 -26.11 21.18 11.40
N ARG A 167 -25.17 21.66 10.55
CA ARG A 167 -25.47 22.27 9.26
C ARG A 167 -25.05 21.42 8.08
N SER A 168 -25.57 20.19 8.01
CA SER A 168 -25.28 19.28 6.90
C SER A 168 -26.54 18.56 6.47
N ARG A 169 -26.72 18.31 5.19
CA ARG A 169 -27.83 17.51 4.67
C ARG A 169 -27.74 16.03 5.04
N VAL A 170 -26.53 15.53 5.25
CA VAL A 170 -26.26 14.10 5.51
C VAL A 170 -25.91 13.85 6.96
N TRP A 171 -25.15 14.76 7.57
CA TRP A 171 -24.58 14.62 8.91
C TRP A 171 -25.38 15.40 9.96
N GLY A 172 -25.45 14.91 11.17
CA GLY A 172 -26.16 15.43 12.31
C GLY A 172 -26.16 14.44 13.48
N GLU A 173 -27.06 14.57 14.42
CA GLU A 173 -27.12 13.71 15.61
C GLU A 173 -27.24 12.23 15.28
N ASP A 174 -27.98 11.86 14.24
CA ASP A 174 -28.15 10.49 13.76
C ASP A 174 -27.00 9.99 12.89
N SER A 175 -25.92 10.75 12.75
CA SER A 175 -24.81 10.35 11.88
C SER A 175 -24.14 9.06 12.31
N TRP A 176 -24.20 8.69 13.58
CA TRP A 176 -23.64 7.45 14.10
C TRP A 176 -24.26 6.22 13.42
N ASN A 177 -25.53 6.25 13.06
CA ASN A 177 -26.23 5.14 12.42
C ASN A 177 -25.90 4.98 10.93
N LYS A 178 -25.19 5.96 10.32
CA LYS A 178 -24.74 5.95 8.92
C LYS A 178 -23.28 5.52 8.77
N VAL A 179 -22.58 5.28 9.87
CA VAL A 179 -21.18 4.87 9.86
C VAL A 179 -21.03 3.50 10.54
N VAL A 180 -20.46 2.55 9.83
CA VAL A 180 -20.15 1.21 10.39
C VAL A 180 -18.64 1.05 10.42
N VAL A 181 -18.11 0.63 11.57
CA VAL A 181 -16.67 0.35 11.74
C VAL A 181 -16.47 -1.15 11.84
N CYS A 182 -15.81 -1.72 10.83
CA CYS A 182 -15.53 -3.13 10.73
C CYS A 182 -14.07 -3.43 11.06
N ILE A 183 -13.82 -4.22 12.09
CA ILE A 183 -12.49 -4.70 12.50
C ILE A 183 -12.33 -6.11 11.95
N LEU A 184 -11.26 -6.34 11.19
CA LEU A 184 -10.98 -7.59 10.48
C LEU A 184 -9.71 -8.19 11.05
N ILE A 185 -9.82 -9.22 11.90
CA ILE A 185 -8.71 -9.94 12.52
C ILE A 185 -8.36 -11.17 11.70
N ASP A 186 -7.09 -11.29 11.31
CA ASP A 186 -6.59 -12.35 10.45
C ASP A 186 -6.04 -13.55 11.25
N GLY A 187 -6.94 -14.36 11.76
CA GLY A 187 -6.67 -15.60 12.51
C GLY A 187 -6.78 -15.45 14.02
N LEU A 188 -7.65 -16.26 14.62
CA LEU A 188 -7.91 -16.26 16.07
C LEU A 188 -6.66 -16.64 16.88
N GLU A 189 -5.89 -17.62 16.43
CA GLU A 189 -4.68 -18.09 17.14
C GLU A 189 -3.49 -17.11 17.02
N SER A 190 -3.55 -16.21 16.04
CA SER A 190 -2.45 -15.29 15.73
C SER A 190 -2.59 -13.93 16.40
N VAL A 191 -3.77 -13.60 16.90
CA VAL A 191 -4.06 -12.27 17.47
C VAL A 191 -3.40 -12.11 18.84
N ASP A 192 -2.90 -10.88 19.11
CA ASP A 192 -2.44 -10.51 20.45
C ASP A 192 -3.62 -10.58 21.45
N PRO A 193 -3.54 -11.38 22.52
CA PRO A 193 -4.61 -11.45 23.53
C PRO A 193 -5.04 -10.08 24.06
N GLY A 194 -4.10 -9.13 24.16
CA GLY A 194 -4.42 -7.78 24.58
C GLY A 194 -5.36 -7.02 23.63
N ILE A 195 -5.44 -7.40 22.36
CA ILE A 195 -6.44 -6.87 21.43
C ILE A 195 -7.84 -7.36 21.82
N LEU A 196 -7.99 -8.66 22.12
CA LEU A 196 -9.26 -9.23 22.56
C LEU A 196 -9.73 -8.58 23.86
N ASP A 197 -8.78 -8.30 24.80
CA ASP A 197 -9.08 -7.56 26.03
C ASP A 197 -9.64 -6.17 25.75
N VAL A 198 -9.03 -5.40 24.84
CA VAL A 198 -9.55 -4.10 24.44
C VAL A 198 -10.94 -4.21 23.83
N LEU A 199 -11.18 -5.20 22.98
CA LEU A 199 -12.49 -5.42 22.37
C LEU A 199 -13.55 -5.84 23.38
N THR A 200 -13.16 -6.63 24.39
CA THR A 200 -14.03 -6.97 25.52
C THR A 200 -14.41 -5.74 26.35
N THR A 201 -13.45 -4.84 26.62
CA THR A 201 -13.72 -3.63 27.42
C THR A 201 -14.66 -2.63 26.74
N ILE A 202 -14.83 -2.71 25.41
CA ILE A 202 -15.80 -1.90 24.67
C ILE A 202 -17.08 -2.66 24.31
N GLY A 203 -17.23 -3.91 24.78
CA GLY A 203 -18.40 -4.74 24.60
C GLY A 203 -18.50 -5.45 23.24
N LEU A 204 -17.45 -5.45 22.42
CA LEU A 204 -17.47 -6.01 21.06
C LEU A 204 -17.03 -7.49 21.01
N TYR A 205 -16.46 -8.01 22.07
CA TYR A 205 -16.01 -9.39 22.15
C TYR A 205 -16.31 -9.99 23.51
N GLN A 206 -16.66 -11.25 23.53
CA GLN A 206 -16.80 -12.04 24.75
C GLN A 206 -16.11 -13.37 24.57
N ASN A 207 -15.24 -13.74 25.51
CA ASN A 207 -14.54 -15.02 25.49
C ASN A 207 -15.50 -16.19 25.63
N GLY A 208 -15.19 -17.31 24.97
CA GLY A 208 -15.99 -18.55 25.03
C GLY A 208 -17.15 -18.64 24.03
N LEU A 209 -17.45 -17.57 23.27
CA LEU A 209 -18.49 -17.60 22.24
C LEU A 209 -18.04 -18.21 20.91
N CYS A 210 -16.73 -18.23 20.62
CA CYS A 210 -16.20 -18.74 19.36
C CYS A 210 -16.39 -20.27 19.27
N LYS A 211 -17.30 -20.73 18.41
CA LYS A 211 -17.58 -22.15 18.14
C LYS A 211 -16.63 -22.68 17.06
N LYS A 212 -16.21 -23.94 17.15
CA LYS A 212 -15.40 -24.58 16.09
C LYS A 212 -16.26 -25.09 14.93
N THR A 213 -17.49 -25.46 15.22
CA THR A 213 -18.48 -25.93 14.25
C THR A 213 -19.78 -25.19 14.41
N THR A 214 -20.53 -25.02 13.33
CA THR A 214 -21.91 -24.52 13.37
C THR A 214 -22.83 -25.57 13.99
N ASP A 215 -24.06 -25.19 14.31
CA ASP A 215 -25.07 -26.11 14.82
C ASP A 215 -25.43 -27.21 13.79
N GLN A 216 -25.06 -26.99 12.51
CA GLN A 216 -25.23 -27.98 11.43
C GLN A 216 -23.99 -28.89 11.25
N GLY A 217 -22.94 -28.69 12.07
CA GLY A 217 -21.73 -29.50 12.02
C GLY A 217 -20.70 -29.03 10.98
N GLU A 218 -20.94 -27.90 10.30
CA GLU A 218 -19.97 -27.28 9.34
C GLU A 218 -18.85 -26.60 10.11
N GLU A 219 -17.63 -26.66 9.57
CA GLU A 219 -16.46 -25.96 10.13
C GLU A 219 -16.63 -24.44 10.00
N VAL A 220 -16.39 -23.72 11.10
CA VAL A 220 -16.50 -22.27 11.14
C VAL A 220 -15.28 -21.62 10.50
N THR A 221 -15.51 -20.81 9.47
CA THR A 221 -14.47 -20.05 8.75
C THR A 221 -14.23 -18.68 9.35
N GLY A 222 -15.22 -18.13 10.08
CA GLY A 222 -15.13 -16.82 10.71
C GLY A 222 -16.15 -16.60 11.82
N HIS A 223 -15.79 -15.79 12.79
CA HIS A 223 -16.61 -15.39 13.93
C HIS A 223 -16.99 -13.92 13.78
N LEU A 224 -18.26 -13.63 13.59
CA LEU A 224 -18.78 -12.28 13.46
C LEU A 224 -19.44 -11.82 14.75
N PHE A 225 -19.02 -10.66 15.24
CA PHE A 225 -19.61 -9.98 16.39
C PHE A 225 -20.11 -8.61 15.96
N GLU A 226 -21.29 -8.20 16.41
CA GLU A 226 -21.91 -6.92 16.11
C GLU A 226 -22.42 -6.29 17.40
N PHE A 227 -22.02 -5.02 17.63
CA PHE A 227 -22.39 -4.28 18.82
C PHE A 227 -22.37 -2.77 18.59
N SER A 228 -23.31 -2.03 19.19
CA SER A 228 -23.31 -0.57 19.18
C SER A 228 -22.80 -0.03 20.51
N SER A 229 -21.52 0.33 20.55
CA SER A 229 -20.83 0.69 21.77
C SER A 229 -20.83 2.18 22.03
N HIS A 230 -21.07 2.57 23.30
CA HIS A 230 -20.88 3.94 23.81
C HIS A 230 -19.47 4.16 24.39
N LEU A 231 -18.58 3.18 24.27
CA LEU A 231 -17.27 3.22 24.89
C LEU A 231 -16.16 3.42 23.88
N CYS A 232 -15.23 4.29 24.20
CA CYS A 232 -14.05 4.58 23.39
C CYS A 232 -12.78 4.21 24.16
N PRO A 233 -11.91 3.33 23.61
CA PRO A 233 -10.65 3.00 24.23
C PRO A 233 -9.70 4.17 24.16
N ASN A 234 -9.13 4.56 25.29
CA ASN A 234 -8.15 5.62 25.40
C ASN A 234 -6.91 5.11 26.14
N LEU A 235 -5.75 5.22 25.53
CA LEU A 235 -4.49 4.91 26.18
C LEU A 235 -3.89 6.17 26.76
N GLU A 236 -3.57 6.12 28.05
CA GLU A 236 -2.81 7.16 28.70
C GLU A 236 -1.36 7.16 28.21
N SER A 237 -0.89 8.30 27.67
CA SER A 237 0.40 8.40 26.99
C SER A 237 1.62 8.12 27.89
N ARG A 238 1.47 8.23 29.23
CA ARG A 238 2.57 8.04 30.19
C ARG A 238 2.62 6.63 30.78
N SER A 239 1.48 6.05 31.10
CA SER A 239 1.39 4.78 31.84
C SER A 239 1.09 3.58 30.90
N ASN A 240 0.76 3.81 29.65
CA ASN A 240 0.25 2.78 28.72
C ASN A 240 -1.00 2.06 29.25
N LYS A 241 -1.66 2.63 30.27
CA LYS A 241 -2.87 2.10 30.87
C LYS A 241 -4.05 2.37 29.95
N LEU A 242 -4.83 1.34 29.68
CA LEU A 242 -6.08 1.46 28.96
C LEU A 242 -7.12 2.11 29.87
N LEU A 243 -7.63 3.25 29.45
CA LEU A 243 -8.79 3.91 30.04
C LEU A 243 -9.95 3.81 29.04
N VAL A 244 -11.12 3.50 29.51
CA VAL A 244 -12.32 3.47 28.68
C VAL A 244 -13.14 4.71 28.99
N LYS A 245 -13.50 5.47 27.97
CA LYS A 245 -14.28 6.70 28.10
C LYS A 245 -15.67 6.51 27.51
N SER A 246 -16.70 6.84 28.28
CA SER A 246 -18.08 6.89 27.76
C SER A 246 -18.25 8.06 26.79
N MET A 247 -19.03 7.83 25.74
CA MET A 247 -19.37 8.76 24.67
C MET A 247 -20.86 9.10 24.74
N GLU A 248 -21.22 10.30 24.26
CA GLU A 248 -22.61 10.78 24.20
C GLU A 248 -23.44 10.08 23.09
N PHE A 249 -22.81 9.33 22.22
CA PHE A 249 -23.43 8.66 21.07
C PHE A 249 -22.84 7.27 20.89
N PRO A 250 -23.60 6.31 20.38
CA PRO A 250 -23.10 4.97 20.09
C PRO A 250 -22.26 4.97 18.80
N VAL A 251 -21.42 3.95 18.65
CA VAL A 251 -20.68 3.66 17.43
C VAL A 251 -21.02 2.23 17.00
N GLN A 252 -21.48 2.04 15.77
CA GLN A 252 -21.78 0.72 15.23
C GLN A 252 -20.45 0.00 14.92
N LEU A 253 -20.17 -1.04 15.68
CA LEU A 253 -18.96 -1.84 15.56
C LEU A 253 -19.29 -3.25 15.05
N MET A 254 -18.50 -3.72 14.11
CA MET A 254 -18.48 -5.09 13.62
C MET A 254 -17.07 -5.66 13.82
N LEU A 255 -16.97 -6.89 14.26
CA LEU A 255 -15.71 -7.60 14.41
C LEU A 255 -15.81 -8.93 13.68
N LEU A 256 -14.97 -9.13 12.71
CA LEU A 256 -14.73 -10.43 12.10
C LEU A 256 -13.40 -10.99 12.60
N ILE A 257 -13.42 -12.14 13.25
CA ILE A 257 -12.23 -12.91 13.57
C ILE A 257 -12.23 -14.14 12.65
N LYS A 258 -11.27 -14.22 11.75
CA LYS A 258 -11.13 -15.41 10.89
C LYS A 258 -10.60 -16.58 11.70
N ALA A 259 -11.10 -17.78 11.43
CA ALA A 259 -10.65 -18.99 12.13
C ALA A 259 -9.16 -19.27 11.87
N SER A 260 -8.69 -19.01 10.63
CA SER A 260 -7.29 -19.20 10.24
C SER A 260 -6.69 -17.94 9.60
N ASN A 261 -5.36 -17.85 9.58
CA ASN A 261 -4.66 -16.78 8.89
C ASN A 261 -4.69 -16.99 7.37
N CYS A 262 -5.51 -16.20 6.68
CA CYS A 262 -5.67 -16.23 5.23
C CYS A 262 -5.01 -15.03 4.52
N GLY A 263 -4.45 -14.08 5.27
CA GLY A 263 -3.78 -12.89 4.74
C GLY A 263 -4.71 -11.69 4.55
N LYS A 264 -4.10 -10.52 4.28
CA LYS A 264 -4.79 -9.22 4.20
C LYS A 264 -5.78 -9.14 3.02
N LEU A 265 -5.44 -9.72 1.86
CA LEU A 265 -6.35 -9.74 0.70
C LEU A 265 -7.65 -10.49 0.99
N ASN A 266 -7.58 -11.57 1.76
CA ASN A 266 -8.77 -12.27 2.23
C ASN A 266 -9.60 -11.38 3.19
N SER A 267 -8.96 -10.56 4.04
CA SER A 267 -9.69 -9.59 4.87
C SER A 267 -10.41 -8.53 4.01
N TYR A 268 -9.80 -8.06 2.93
CA TYR A 268 -10.48 -7.17 1.98
C TYR A 268 -11.60 -7.89 1.23
N ARG A 269 -11.45 -9.17 0.93
CA ARG A 269 -12.52 -9.98 0.32
C ARG A 269 -13.74 -10.08 1.23
N TRP A 270 -13.54 -10.28 2.54
CA TRP A 270 -14.62 -10.20 3.52
C TRP A 270 -15.26 -8.83 3.59
N LEU A 271 -14.44 -7.77 3.59
CA LEU A 271 -14.95 -6.40 3.65
C LEU A 271 -15.85 -6.08 2.44
N TYR A 272 -15.42 -6.44 1.22
CA TYR A 272 -16.13 -6.07 -0.01
C TYR A 272 -17.19 -7.06 -0.45
N ASN A 273 -16.83 -8.34 -0.55
CA ASN A 273 -17.73 -9.36 -1.08
C ASN A 273 -18.70 -9.88 -0.02
N GLY A 274 -18.29 -9.86 1.25
CA GLY A 274 -19.16 -10.17 2.38
C GLY A 274 -19.97 -8.96 2.81
N PHE A 275 -19.35 -8.05 3.53
CA PHE A 275 -20.07 -7.00 4.28
C PHE A 275 -20.53 -5.82 3.42
N ALA A 276 -19.69 -5.29 2.54
CA ALA A 276 -20.08 -4.16 1.71
C ALA A 276 -21.18 -4.55 0.70
N LYS A 277 -21.23 -5.81 0.27
CA LYS A 277 -22.32 -6.31 -0.58
C LYS A 277 -23.67 -6.32 0.13
N VAL A 278 -23.70 -6.54 1.46
CA VAL A 278 -24.91 -6.48 2.29
C VAL A 278 -25.27 -5.04 2.65
N LEU A 279 -24.26 -4.25 3.09
CA LEU A 279 -24.48 -2.90 3.61
C LEU A 279 -24.69 -1.86 2.50
N GLU A 280 -24.18 -2.09 1.31
CA GLU A 280 -24.19 -1.18 0.15
C GLU A 280 -23.73 0.24 0.52
N PRO A 281 -22.53 0.40 1.11
CA PRO A 281 -22.07 1.70 1.56
C PRO A 281 -21.78 2.62 0.38
N ASN A 282 -22.03 3.92 0.53
CA ASN A 282 -21.59 4.89 -0.47
C ASN A 282 -20.06 4.90 -0.59
N ILE A 283 -19.38 4.85 0.57
CA ILE A 283 -17.92 4.94 0.64
C ILE A 283 -17.38 3.87 1.59
N THR A 284 -16.34 3.17 1.16
CA THR A 284 -15.51 2.30 2.02
C THR A 284 -14.21 3.01 2.34
N VAL A 285 -13.78 3.01 3.60
CA VAL A 285 -12.52 3.59 4.04
C VAL A 285 -11.60 2.49 4.56
N HIS A 286 -10.39 2.39 4.03
CA HIS A 286 -9.38 1.44 4.49
C HIS A 286 -8.44 2.10 5.49
N LEU A 287 -8.23 1.41 6.61
CA LEU A 287 -7.27 1.79 7.62
C LEU A 287 -6.46 0.56 8.04
N ASP A 288 -5.15 0.70 8.07
CA ASP A 288 -4.30 -0.27 8.75
C ASP A 288 -4.29 0.03 10.26
N VAL A 289 -4.27 -1.01 11.08
CA VAL A 289 -4.10 -0.86 12.53
C VAL A 289 -2.82 -0.08 12.84
N GLY A 290 -2.88 0.80 13.84
CA GLY A 290 -1.80 1.73 14.13
C GLY A 290 -1.95 3.09 13.44
N THR A 291 -2.78 3.22 12.42
CA THR A 291 -3.05 4.50 11.77
C THR A 291 -3.89 5.41 12.66
N LYS A 292 -3.40 6.61 12.89
CA LYS A 292 -4.08 7.67 13.61
C LYS A 292 -4.61 8.69 12.62
N LEU A 293 -5.91 8.78 12.49
CA LEU A 293 -6.58 9.83 11.71
C LEU A 293 -6.52 11.17 12.47
N PRO A 294 -6.33 12.30 11.80
CA PRO A 294 -6.46 13.60 12.42
C PRO A 294 -7.94 13.86 12.79
N TYR A 295 -8.16 14.35 13.99
CA TYR A 295 -9.50 14.71 14.50
C TYR A 295 -9.57 16.13 15.06
N GLN A 296 -8.48 16.90 14.96
CA GLN A 296 -8.45 18.31 15.36
C GLN A 296 -9.36 19.14 14.46
N LEU A 297 -9.85 20.26 15.00
CA LEU A 297 -10.74 21.16 14.27
C LEU A 297 -10.16 21.56 12.89
N GLY A 298 -10.96 21.40 11.85
CA GLY A 298 -10.54 21.67 10.48
C GLY A 298 -9.62 20.62 9.83
N LYS A 299 -9.28 19.53 10.54
CA LYS A 299 -8.41 18.45 10.01
C LYS A 299 -9.07 17.06 9.96
N GLN A 300 -10.37 16.97 10.29
CA GLN A 300 -11.10 15.69 10.38
C GLN A 300 -11.04 14.90 9.08
N ALA A 301 -10.45 13.72 9.15
CA ALA A 301 -10.12 12.93 7.97
C ALA A 301 -11.36 12.35 7.29
N LEU A 302 -12.23 11.68 8.05
CA LEU A 302 -13.39 11.01 7.47
C LEU A 302 -14.32 12.03 6.78
N TYR A 303 -14.56 13.17 7.42
CA TYR A 303 -15.38 14.21 6.81
C TYR A 303 -14.76 14.80 5.55
N LYS A 304 -13.45 15.08 5.55
CA LYS A 304 -12.79 15.64 4.36
C LYS A 304 -12.74 14.66 3.20
N LEU A 305 -12.47 13.40 3.47
CA LEU A 305 -12.53 12.36 2.46
C LEU A 305 -13.95 12.26 1.90
N TRP A 306 -14.95 12.09 2.77
CA TRP A 306 -16.35 12.02 2.37
C TRP A 306 -16.78 13.23 1.55
N LYS A 307 -16.43 14.45 1.97
CA LYS A 307 -16.80 15.68 1.28
C LYS A 307 -16.28 15.73 -0.17
N GLU A 308 -15.10 15.20 -0.44
CA GLU A 308 -14.58 15.16 -1.81
C GLU A 308 -15.41 14.23 -2.71
N PHE A 309 -15.91 13.12 -2.16
CA PHE A 309 -16.83 12.24 -2.88
C PHE A 309 -18.22 12.86 -3.09
N ASP A 310 -18.71 13.63 -2.13
CA ASP A 310 -19.95 14.37 -2.24
C ASP A 310 -19.85 15.46 -3.32
N LEU A 311 -18.72 16.17 -3.38
CA LEU A 311 -18.47 17.23 -4.35
C LEU A 311 -18.19 16.73 -5.77
N GLU A 312 -17.67 15.51 -5.93
CA GLU A 312 -17.28 14.95 -7.22
C GLU A 312 -17.91 13.56 -7.41
N PRO A 313 -19.07 13.47 -8.07
CA PRO A 313 -19.77 12.19 -8.26
C PRO A 313 -18.95 11.14 -9.00
N MET A 314 -18.06 11.57 -9.92
CA MET A 314 -17.18 10.68 -10.68
C MET A 314 -15.88 10.33 -9.95
N LEU A 315 -15.71 10.74 -8.70
CA LEU A 315 -14.59 10.30 -7.88
C LEU A 315 -14.83 8.87 -7.40
N ALA A 316 -14.02 7.92 -7.89
CA ALA A 316 -14.11 6.53 -7.49
C ALA A 316 -13.26 6.20 -6.29
N ALA A 317 -12.08 6.82 -6.15
CA ALA A 317 -11.27 6.62 -4.96
C ALA A 317 -10.40 7.84 -4.65
N ALA A 318 -10.05 7.98 -3.36
CA ALA A 318 -9.21 9.05 -2.87
C ALA A 318 -8.25 8.51 -1.80
N CYS A 319 -7.06 9.09 -1.72
CA CYS A 319 -6.14 8.81 -0.61
C CYS A 319 -5.83 10.07 0.19
N GLY A 320 -5.60 9.87 1.49
CA GLY A 320 -4.99 10.87 2.36
C GLY A 320 -3.47 10.85 2.27
N GLU A 321 -2.83 11.84 2.87
CA GLU A 321 -1.39 11.86 3.13
C GLU A 321 -1.08 10.90 4.28
N ILE A 322 -0.03 10.09 4.14
CA ILE A 322 0.50 9.29 5.23
C ILE A 322 1.77 9.95 5.74
N SER A 323 1.86 10.16 7.03
CA SER A 323 3.06 10.63 7.71
C SER A 323 3.58 9.60 8.70
N CYS A 324 4.88 9.65 8.95
CA CYS A 324 5.54 8.77 9.88
C CYS A 324 5.22 9.15 11.33
N SER A 325 5.06 8.15 12.21
CA SER A 325 4.97 8.35 13.64
C SER A 325 6.36 8.68 14.20
N LEU A 326 6.59 9.95 14.56
CA LEU A 326 7.88 10.43 15.05
C LEU A 326 8.06 10.25 16.56
N GLY A 327 7.09 9.62 17.23
CA GLY A 327 7.09 9.45 18.68
C GLY A 327 6.82 10.75 19.46
N GLY A 328 6.88 10.66 20.78
CA GLY A 328 6.78 11.85 21.63
C GLY A 328 7.99 12.75 21.42
N ASN A 329 7.76 14.07 21.29
CA ASN A 329 8.81 15.07 21.08
C ASN A 329 9.74 14.82 19.87
N TRP A 330 9.26 14.10 18.87
CA TRP A 330 10.01 13.79 17.63
C TRP A 330 11.30 12.99 17.84
N MET A 331 11.44 12.28 18.95
CA MET A 331 12.66 11.55 19.29
C MET A 331 13.04 10.48 18.26
N ASN A 332 12.07 9.88 17.61
CA ASN A 332 12.32 8.83 16.59
C ASN A 332 13.05 9.37 15.35
N ILE A 333 13.08 10.69 15.11
CA ILE A 333 13.78 11.29 13.97
C ILE A 333 15.30 11.20 14.10
N LEU A 334 15.82 10.95 15.31
CA LEU A 334 17.23 10.67 15.52
C LEU A 334 17.66 9.33 14.90
N ASN A 335 16.74 8.41 14.71
CA ASN A 335 17.01 7.20 13.96
C ASN A 335 17.08 7.54 12.45
N PRO A 336 18.23 7.34 11.77
CA PRO A 336 18.40 7.74 10.37
C PRO A 336 17.45 7.02 9.42
N ILE A 337 17.04 5.78 9.74
CA ILE A 337 16.06 5.02 8.95
C ILE A 337 14.67 5.68 9.05
N VAL A 338 14.27 6.14 10.24
CA VAL A 338 13.01 6.84 10.46
C VAL A 338 13.02 8.19 9.76
N ALA A 339 14.11 8.95 9.89
CA ALA A 339 14.26 10.25 9.24
C ALA A 339 14.22 10.12 7.71
N ALA A 340 14.93 9.15 7.13
CA ALA A 340 14.90 8.91 5.69
C ALA A 340 13.51 8.55 5.18
N GLN A 341 12.78 7.71 5.91
CA GLN A 341 11.40 7.37 5.58
C GLN A 341 10.47 8.59 5.70
N ASN A 342 10.65 9.41 6.74
CA ASN A 342 9.87 10.64 6.90
C ASN A 342 10.04 11.58 5.70
N PHE A 343 11.27 11.78 5.24
CA PHE A 343 11.54 12.55 4.04
C PHE A 343 10.87 11.95 2.80
N GLU A 344 11.06 10.66 2.57
CA GLU A 344 10.49 9.93 1.45
C GLU A 344 8.95 10.02 1.40
N TYR A 345 8.28 9.79 2.54
CA TYR A 345 6.81 9.91 2.61
C TYR A 345 6.35 11.32 2.30
N LYS A 346 6.99 12.34 2.89
CA LYS A 346 6.64 13.74 2.64
C LYS A 346 6.79 14.13 1.17
N VAL A 347 7.92 13.82 0.56
CA VAL A 347 8.13 14.06 -0.87
C VAL A 347 7.13 13.27 -1.72
N GLY A 348 6.90 11.99 -1.42
CA GLY A 348 5.95 11.16 -2.15
C GLY A 348 4.53 11.72 -2.15
N PHE A 349 4.06 12.32 -1.04
CA PHE A 349 2.72 12.92 -1.01
C PHE A 349 2.68 14.34 -1.51
N GLN A 350 3.69 15.18 -1.21
CA GLN A 350 3.71 16.58 -1.59
C GLN A 350 4.05 16.80 -3.08
N LEU A 351 4.84 15.94 -3.67
CA LEU A 351 5.27 16.03 -5.06
C LEU A 351 4.57 14.99 -5.96
N ASP A 352 4.67 13.71 -5.63
CA ASP A 352 4.22 12.65 -6.55
C ASP A 352 2.70 12.50 -6.55
N ARG A 353 2.04 12.45 -5.39
CA ARG A 353 0.58 12.30 -5.33
C ARG A 353 -0.15 13.54 -5.84
N THR A 354 0.40 14.74 -5.60
CA THR A 354 -0.15 15.98 -6.17
C THR A 354 -0.03 16.00 -7.69
N PHE A 355 1.13 15.63 -8.23
CA PHE A 355 1.35 15.47 -9.67
C PHE A 355 0.35 14.51 -10.31
N GLU A 356 0.22 13.30 -9.76
CA GLU A 356 -0.70 12.28 -10.26
C GLU A 356 -2.16 12.75 -10.15
N SER A 357 -2.56 13.32 -9.02
CA SER A 357 -3.91 13.84 -8.79
C SER A 357 -4.30 14.94 -9.78
N ALA A 358 -3.34 15.75 -10.26
CA ALA A 358 -3.57 16.78 -11.28
C ALA A 358 -4.12 16.18 -12.58
N THR A 359 -3.73 14.96 -12.92
CA THR A 359 -4.25 14.24 -14.10
C THR A 359 -5.57 13.51 -13.84
N GLY A 360 -5.93 13.27 -12.57
CA GLY A 360 -7.07 12.43 -12.16
C GLY A 360 -6.74 10.93 -12.10
N PHE A 361 -5.46 10.58 -12.13
CA PHE A 361 -4.96 9.21 -11.94
C PHE A 361 -3.97 9.17 -10.78
N LEU A 362 -4.14 8.21 -9.88
CA LEU A 362 -3.16 7.88 -8.84
C LEU A 362 -2.58 6.51 -9.12
N SER A 363 -1.27 6.37 -9.03
CA SER A 363 -0.60 5.07 -9.22
C SER A 363 -0.64 4.19 -7.97
N LEU A 364 -1.08 4.74 -6.83
CA LEU A 364 -1.12 4.06 -5.54
C LEU A 364 -2.22 4.67 -4.66
N LEU A 365 -3.02 3.82 -4.04
CA LEU A 365 -3.98 4.15 -2.98
C LEU A 365 -3.58 3.40 -1.70
N PRO A 366 -2.78 4.02 -0.80
CA PRO A 366 -2.20 3.33 0.34
C PRO A 366 -3.28 2.76 1.28
N GLY A 367 -3.16 1.48 1.65
CA GLY A 367 -4.12 0.81 2.54
C GLY A 367 -4.25 1.44 3.92
N ALA A 368 -3.28 2.25 4.35
CA ALA A 368 -3.33 2.93 5.65
C ALA A 368 -4.31 4.11 5.71
N CYS A 369 -4.60 4.77 4.59
CA CYS A 369 -5.59 5.87 4.53
C CYS A 369 -6.08 6.07 3.11
N SER A 370 -7.03 5.27 2.68
CA SER A 370 -7.69 5.40 1.38
C SER A 370 -9.20 5.19 1.50
N ALA A 371 -9.93 5.81 0.60
CA ALA A 371 -11.37 5.72 0.53
C ALA A 371 -11.82 5.40 -0.89
N TYR A 372 -12.84 4.58 -1.02
CA TYR A 372 -13.35 4.09 -2.30
C TYR A 372 -14.87 4.26 -2.36
N ARG A 373 -15.36 4.80 -3.45
CA ARG A 373 -16.79 4.71 -3.76
C ARG A 373 -17.11 3.26 -4.12
N TYR A 374 -18.01 2.62 -3.39
CA TYR A 374 -18.29 1.19 -3.56
C TYR A 374 -18.64 0.82 -5.00
N VAL A 375 -19.54 1.55 -5.63
CA VAL A 375 -19.96 1.32 -7.02
C VAL A 375 -18.80 1.50 -8.03
N GLY A 376 -17.89 2.45 -7.75
CA GLY A 376 -16.72 2.70 -8.61
C GLY A 376 -15.71 1.56 -8.59
N SER A 377 -15.48 0.97 -7.43
CA SER A 377 -14.53 -0.14 -7.23
C SER A 377 -15.12 -1.51 -7.53
N ALA A 378 -16.43 -1.68 -7.40
CA ALA A 378 -17.12 -2.97 -7.59
C ALA A 378 -16.94 -3.56 -9.00
N GLY A 379 -17.04 -4.88 -9.08
CA GLY A 379 -16.85 -5.66 -10.31
C GLY A 379 -15.38 -5.88 -10.64
N LYS A 380 -15.03 -5.81 -11.92
CA LYS A 380 -13.69 -6.17 -12.44
C LYS A 380 -12.49 -5.50 -11.75
N PRO A 381 -12.52 -4.20 -11.35
CA PRO A 381 -11.42 -3.59 -10.60
C PRO A 381 -11.14 -4.30 -9.28
N LEU A 382 -12.19 -4.61 -8.53
CA LEU A 382 -12.11 -5.30 -7.25
C LEU A 382 -11.70 -6.77 -7.41
N GLU A 383 -12.28 -7.48 -8.38
CA GLU A 383 -11.92 -8.86 -8.70
C GLU A 383 -10.42 -9.00 -9.00
N ASP A 384 -9.88 -8.14 -9.87
CA ASP A 384 -8.45 -8.19 -10.24
C ASP A 384 -7.52 -7.85 -9.06
N MET A 385 -7.97 -7.02 -8.11
CA MET A 385 -7.26 -6.77 -6.86
C MET A 385 -7.24 -8.03 -6.00
N LEU A 386 -8.39 -8.69 -5.84
CA LEU A 386 -8.58 -9.83 -4.95
C LEU A 386 -8.06 -11.17 -5.51
N LEU A 387 -7.71 -11.24 -6.79
CA LEU A 387 -7.13 -12.45 -7.41
C LEU A 387 -5.84 -12.96 -6.74
N GLY A 388 -5.20 -12.14 -5.91
CA GLY A 388 -4.05 -12.54 -5.10
C GLY A 388 -4.40 -13.31 -3.83
N ASP A 389 -5.69 -13.42 -3.47
CA ASP A 389 -6.14 -14.22 -2.32
C ASP A 389 -6.02 -15.72 -2.65
N PRO A 390 -5.19 -16.48 -1.94
CA PRO A 390 -5.00 -17.89 -2.21
C PRO A 390 -6.24 -18.74 -1.92
N THR A 391 -7.12 -18.29 -1.05
CA THR A 391 -8.39 -18.99 -0.75
C THR A 391 -9.40 -18.87 -1.89
N TRP A 392 -9.37 -17.72 -2.61
CA TRP A 392 -10.17 -17.56 -3.83
C TRP A 392 -9.78 -18.56 -4.92
N ILE A 393 -8.47 -18.80 -5.07
CA ILE A 393 -7.93 -19.71 -6.09
C ILE A 393 -8.39 -21.15 -5.86
N GLN A 394 -8.58 -21.56 -4.60
CA GLN A 394 -9.02 -22.92 -4.25
C GLN A 394 -10.49 -23.19 -4.60
N GLY A 395 -11.34 -22.15 -4.60
CA GLY A 395 -12.78 -22.28 -4.84
C GLY A 395 -13.26 -22.17 -6.30
N HIS A 396 -12.40 -21.79 -7.24
CA HIS A 396 -12.77 -21.59 -8.64
C HIS A 396 -12.14 -22.64 -9.55
N ASN A 397 -12.94 -23.22 -10.45
CA ASN A 397 -12.48 -24.19 -11.45
C ASN A 397 -11.47 -23.59 -12.46
N GLU A 398 -11.51 -22.28 -12.68
CA GLU A 398 -10.52 -21.55 -13.46
C GLU A 398 -9.44 -20.98 -12.55
N ARG A 399 -8.32 -21.69 -12.45
CA ARG A 399 -7.15 -21.23 -11.70
C ARG A 399 -6.49 -20.09 -12.46
N PRO A 400 -6.43 -18.86 -11.91
CA PRO A 400 -5.60 -17.84 -12.51
C PRO A 400 -4.16 -18.34 -12.54
N SER A 401 -3.47 -18.08 -13.65
CA SER A 401 -2.08 -18.44 -13.80
C SER A 401 -1.27 -17.96 -12.59
N LEU A 402 -0.79 -18.90 -11.79
CA LEU A 402 0.13 -18.67 -10.66
C LEU A 402 1.54 -18.31 -11.17
N SER A 403 1.62 -17.52 -12.25
CA SER A 403 2.90 -17.10 -12.78
C SER A 403 3.65 -16.23 -11.74
N PRO A 404 4.99 -16.33 -11.65
CA PRO A 404 5.79 -15.54 -10.74
C PRO A 404 5.55 -14.03 -10.85
N VAL A 405 5.28 -13.53 -12.06
CA VAL A 405 4.94 -12.12 -12.31
C VAL A 405 3.63 -11.73 -11.64
N ASN A 406 2.59 -12.57 -11.73
CA ASN A 406 1.30 -12.31 -11.11
C ASN A 406 1.39 -12.35 -9.58
N LEU A 407 2.12 -13.31 -9.02
CA LEU A 407 2.31 -13.41 -7.57
C LEU A 407 3.03 -12.17 -7.01
N ASN A 408 4.10 -11.72 -7.66
CA ASN A 408 4.78 -10.48 -7.25
C ASN A 408 3.91 -9.23 -7.45
N ARG A 409 3.07 -9.18 -8.49
CA ARG A 409 2.14 -8.07 -8.71
C ARG A 409 1.16 -7.91 -7.55
N HIS A 410 0.68 -9.01 -6.97
CA HIS A 410 -0.27 -8.98 -5.85
C HIS A 410 0.35 -8.53 -4.52
N LEU A 411 1.66 -8.32 -4.45
CA LEU A 411 2.30 -7.61 -3.33
C LEU A 411 1.95 -6.10 -3.31
N ALA A 412 1.40 -5.55 -4.40
CA ALA A 412 0.93 -4.18 -4.54
C ALA A 412 -0.47 -4.15 -5.18
N ASP A 413 -1.42 -4.78 -4.51
CA ASP A 413 -2.84 -4.80 -4.83
C ASP A 413 -3.44 -3.40 -4.98
N ASP A 414 -3.00 -2.49 -4.12
CA ASP A 414 -3.34 -1.08 -4.07
C ASP A 414 -2.93 -0.27 -5.32
N ARG A 415 -2.01 -0.78 -6.15
CA ARG A 415 -1.64 -0.20 -7.45
C ARG A 415 -2.48 -0.73 -8.60
N VAL A 416 -2.79 -2.01 -8.57
CA VAL A 416 -3.58 -2.67 -9.61
C VAL A 416 -4.99 -2.08 -9.68
N ILE A 417 -5.63 -1.90 -8.52
CA ILE A 417 -6.98 -1.34 -8.45
C ILE A 417 -7.06 0.07 -9.02
N CYS A 418 -6.02 0.91 -8.79
CA CYS A 418 -5.97 2.27 -9.33
C CYS A 418 -6.14 2.30 -10.85
N PHE A 419 -5.33 1.50 -11.56
CA PHE A 419 -5.39 1.43 -13.00
C PHE A 419 -6.70 0.82 -13.51
N ARG A 420 -7.21 -0.20 -12.82
CA ARG A 420 -8.45 -0.88 -13.20
C ARG A 420 -9.67 0.01 -13.07
N ILE A 421 -9.72 0.88 -12.07
CA ILE A 421 -10.80 1.85 -11.90
C ILE A 421 -10.83 2.83 -13.08
N ILE A 422 -9.70 3.47 -13.42
CA ILE A 422 -9.67 4.47 -14.49
C ILE A 422 -9.84 3.87 -15.89
N SER A 423 -9.52 2.59 -16.06
CA SER A 423 -9.63 1.87 -17.32
C SER A 423 -10.93 1.04 -17.44
N LYS A 424 -11.87 1.19 -16.48
CA LYS A 424 -13.16 0.49 -16.51
C LYS A 424 -13.95 0.91 -17.75
N PRO A 425 -14.41 -0.03 -18.60
CA PRO A 425 -15.14 0.29 -19.81
C PRO A 425 -16.41 1.11 -19.55
N ASN A 426 -16.74 2.00 -20.49
CA ASN A 426 -17.97 2.79 -20.48
C ASN A 426 -18.15 3.65 -19.19
N THR A 427 -17.05 4.03 -18.57
CA THR A 427 -17.06 4.87 -17.37
C THR A 427 -15.92 5.90 -17.41
N HIS A 428 -16.02 6.96 -16.63
CA HIS A 428 -15.00 8.00 -16.54
C HIS A 428 -14.61 8.31 -15.09
N TRP A 429 -14.33 7.26 -14.32
CA TRP A 429 -13.93 7.35 -12.94
C TRP A 429 -12.57 8.03 -12.74
N LEU A 430 -12.47 8.86 -11.70
CA LEU A 430 -11.25 9.59 -11.35
C LEU A 430 -10.72 9.15 -9.99
N LEU A 431 -9.42 9.36 -9.81
CA LEU A 431 -8.72 9.17 -8.54
C LEU A 431 -8.14 10.50 -8.07
N LYS A 432 -8.16 10.77 -6.76
CA LYS A 432 -7.77 12.06 -6.21
C LYS A 432 -6.96 11.94 -4.92
N TYR A 433 -5.96 12.80 -4.77
CA TYR A 433 -5.28 13.02 -3.51
C TYR A 433 -5.99 14.10 -2.70
N VAL A 434 -6.27 13.81 -1.43
CA VAL A 434 -6.91 14.73 -0.48
C VAL A 434 -5.89 15.06 0.62
N PRO A 435 -5.56 16.32 0.87
CA PRO A 435 -4.54 16.70 1.85
C PRO A 435 -5.08 16.57 3.29
N VAL A 436 -5.15 15.35 3.74
CA VAL A 436 -5.50 14.91 5.08
C VAL A 436 -4.40 13.99 5.57
N THR A 437 -3.67 14.40 6.59
CA THR A 437 -2.47 13.70 7.05
C THR A 437 -2.83 12.68 8.13
N ALA A 438 -2.84 11.40 7.78
CA ALA A 438 -2.91 10.29 8.72
C ALA A 438 -1.49 9.91 9.19
N THR A 439 -1.32 9.60 10.47
CA THR A 439 -0.02 9.19 11.01
C THR A 439 0.00 7.68 11.22
N THR A 440 1.03 7.00 10.71
CA THR A 440 1.19 5.54 10.84
C THR A 440 2.56 5.19 11.42
N ASP A 441 2.67 3.98 11.96
CA ASP A 441 3.95 3.45 12.39
C ASP A 441 4.75 2.95 11.20
N ILE A 442 6.06 3.04 11.33
CA ILE A 442 7.02 2.69 10.29
C ILE A 442 8.11 1.78 10.87
N PRO A 443 8.79 1.00 10.03
CA PRO A 443 9.96 0.23 10.45
C PRO A 443 11.02 1.10 11.10
N MET A 444 11.43 0.70 12.30
CA MET A 444 12.52 1.35 13.05
C MET A 444 13.84 0.57 12.93
N THR A 445 13.77 -0.69 12.55
CA THR A 445 14.94 -1.56 12.38
C THR A 445 15.33 -1.72 10.92
N THR A 446 16.62 -1.92 10.65
CA THR A 446 17.15 -2.20 9.32
C THR A 446 16.49 -3.42 8.68
N THR A 447 16.26 -4.46 9.48
CA THR A 447 15.65 -5.71 9.03
C THR A 447 14.21 -5.53 8.54
N ASP A 448 13.40 -4.85 9.34
CA ASP A 448 12.00 -4.62 8.99
C ASP A 448 11.88 -3.65 7.81
N PHE A 449 12.79 -2.67 7.73
CA PHE A 449 12.88 -1.74 6.62
C PHE A 449 13.19 -2.46 5.30
N ILE A 450 14.21 -3.34 5.27
CA ILE A 450 14.56 -4.13 4.09
C ILE A 450 13.39 -5.01 3.66
N ASN A 451 12.76 -5.73 4.60
CA ASN A 451 11.63 -6.62 4.32
C ASN A 451 10.40 -5.85 3.79
N GLN A 452 10.11 -4.68 4.34
CA GLN A 452 9.04 -3.82 3.83
C GLN A 452 9.36 -3.34 2.40
N ARG A 453 10.58 -2.86 2.17
CA ARG A 453 11.01 -2.34 0.86
C ARG A 453 11.07 -3.41 -0.22
N ARG A 454 11.46 -4.65 0.12
CA ARG A 454 11.36 -5.76 -0.82
C ARG A 454 9.97 -5.88 -1.42
N ARG A 455 8.93 -5.91 -0.57
CA ARG A 455 7.53 -6.01 -1.03
C ARG A 455 7.15 -4.82 -1.90
N TRP A 456 7.48 -3.60 -1.47
CA TRP A 456 7.11 -2.39 -2.17
C TRP A 456 7.81 -2.24 -3.52
N LEU A 457 9.11 -2.53 -3.58
CA LEU A 457 9.88 -2.44 -4.82
C LEU A 457 9.43 -3.49 -5.83
N ASN A 458 9.32 -4.75 -5.42
CA ASN A 458 8.85 -5.82 -6.31
C ASN A 458 7.41 -5.58 -6.75
N GLY A 459 6.51 -5.29 -5.82
CA GLY A 459 5.12 -4.98 -6.16
C GLY A 459 4.99 -3.78 -7.10
N ALA A 460 5.74 -2.70 -6.86
CA ALA A 460 5.76 -1.53 -7.74
C ALA A 460 6.31 -1.86 -9.14
N PHE A 461 7.40 -2.60 -9.22
CA PHE A 461 8.02 -3.01 -10.49
C PHE A 461 7.05 -3.83 -11.35
N PHE A 462 6.48 -4.90 -10.80
CA PHE A 462 5.59 -5.78 -11.56
C PHE A 462 4.22 -5.15 -11.84
N SER A 463 3.68 -4.33 -10.95
CA SER A 463 2.44 -3.60 -11.21
C SER A 463 2.62 -2.52 -12.27
N THR A 464 3.76 -1.84 -12.32
CA THR A 464 4.08 -0.89 -13.41
C THR A 464 4.15 -1.60 -14.76
N ILE A 465 4.84 -2.74 -14.85
CA ILE A 465 4.88 -3.55 -16.08
C ILE A 465 3.47 -4.00 -16.49
N TYR A 466 2.65 -4.41 -15.54
CA TYR A 466 1.25 -4.78 -15.79
C TYR A 466 0.44 -3.62 -16.38
N VAL A 467 0.56 -2.43 -15.80
CA VAL A 467 -0.12 -1.21 -16.27
C VAL A 467 0.34 -0.85 -17.69
N LEU A 468 1.65 -0.89 -17.94
CA LEU A 468 2.21 -0.59 -19.27
C LEU A 468 1.73 -1.58 -20.34
N LYS A 469 1.72 -2.88 -20.02
CA LYS A 469 1.19 -3.90 -20.95
C LYS A 469 -0.30 -3.71 -21.26
N ARG A 470 -1.05 -3.08 -20.38
CA ARG A 470 -2.52 -2.91 -20.48
C ARG A 470 -2.96 -1.46 -20.68
N CYS A 471 -2.04 -0.52 -20.91
CA CYS A 471 -2.37 0.90 -21.11
C CYS A 471 -3.40 1.14 -22.23
N GLY A 472 -3.45 0.26 -23.25
CA GLY A 472 -4.47 0.29 -24.29
C GLY A 472 -5.92 0.16 -23.78
N HIS A 473 -6.15 -0.40 -22.58
CA HIS A 473 -7.49 -0.46 -22.01
C HIS A 473 -8.07 0.93 -21.67
N LEU A 474 -7.23 1.95 -21.49
CA LEU A 474 -7.67 3.33 -21.30
C LEU A 474 -8.53 3.85 -22.46
N TRP A 475 -8.31 3.34 -23.66
CA TRP A 475 -9.12 3.74 -24.83
C TRP A 475 -10.55 3.21 -24.78
N ARG A 476 -10.82 2.16 -23.98
CA ARG A 476 -12.16 1.58 -23.79
C ARG A 476 -12.99 2.34 -22.73
N SER A 477 -12.37 3.21 -21.96
CA SER A 477 -13.07 4.06 -20.98
C SER A 477 -13.76 5.23 -21.68
N ASP A 478 -14.70 5.87 -20.98
CA ASP A 478 -15.51 6.99 -21.50
C ASP A 478 -14.90 8.37 -21.19
N HIS A 479 -13.64 8.39 -20.83
CA HIS A 479 -12.91 9.64 -20.63
C HIS A 479 -12.76 10.42 -21.93
N THR A 480 -12.78 11.75 -21.83
CA THR A 480 -12.46 12.62 -22.97
C THR A 480 -11.07 12.34 -23.53
N ARG A 481 -10.85 12.59 -24.82
CA ARG A 481 -9.55 12.37 -25.47
C ARG A 481 -8.41 13.12 -24.75
N MET A 482 -8.66 14.35 -24.33
CA MET A 482 -7.68 15.15 -23.57
C MET A 482 -7.36 14.53 -22.21
N ARG A 483 -8.35 13.97 -21.52
CA ARG A 483 -8.13 13.27 -20.24
C ARG A 483 -7.32 11.99 -20.45
N LYS A 484 -7.63 11.22 -21.48
CA LYS A 484 -6.84 10.02 -21.85
C LYS A 484 -5.38 10.40 -22.12
N LEU A 485 -5.15 11.48 -22.85
CA LEU A 485 -3.80 12.00 -23.10
C LEU A 485 -3.12 12.42 -21.79
N ALA A 486 -3.83 13.09 -20.89
CA ALA A 486 -3.28 13.46 -19.58
C ALA A 486 -2.85 12.23 -18.75
N PHE A 487 -3.56 11.09 -18.83
CA PHE A 487 -3.16 9.85 -18.17
C PHE A 487 -1.86 9.24 -18.71
N PHE A 488 -1.49 9.55 -19.96
CA PHE A 488 -0.21 9.09 -20.51
C PHE A 488 0.99 9.80 -19.89
N ILE A 489 0.82 11.01 -19.31
CA ILE A 489 1.93 11.74 -18.67
C ILE A 489 2.49 10.95 -17.46
N PRO A 490 1.69 10.54 -16.44
CA PRO A 490 2.20 9.70 -15.35
C PRO A 490 2.62 8.30 -15.81
N LEU A 491 2.04 7.76 -16.89
CA LEU A 491 2.49 6.48 -17.45
C LEU A 491 3.87 6.60 -18.09
N LEU A 492 4.13 7.66 -18.87
CA LEU A 492 5.45 7.93 -19.45
C LEU A 492 6.49 8.16 -18.34
N HIS A 493 6.13 8.94 -17.32
CA HIS A 493 6.97 9.10 -16.13
C HIS A 493 7.27 7.73 -15.47
N SER A 494 6.28 6.82 -15.39
CA SER A 494 6.48 5.49 -14.80
C SER A 494 7.45 4.63 -15.62
N VAL A 495 7.43 4.75 -16.96
CA VAL A 495 8.45 4.09 -17.83
C VAL A 495 9.82 4.63 -17.52
N LEU A 496 9.97 5.96 -17.51
CA LEU A 496 11.26 6.61 -17.22
C LEU A 496 11.78 6.20 -15.84
N ALA A 497 10.91 6.21 -14.81
CA ALA A 497 11.26 5.80 -13.44
C ALA A 497 11.68 4.32 -13.38
N LEU A 498 11.03 3.44 -14.15
CA LEU A 498 11.38 2.02 -14.23
C LEU A 498 12.79 1.82 -14.82
N VAL A 499 13.10 2.52 -15.92
CA VAL A 499 14.42 2.46 -16.57
C VAL A 499 15.51 3.02 -15.64
N LEU A 500 15.27 4.17 -15.02
CA LEU A 500 16.19 4.77 -14.06
C LEU A 500 16.42 3.86 -12.84
N ALA A 501 15.38 3.20 -12.33
CA ALA A 501 15.51 2.25 -11.21
C ALA A 501 16.28 0.99 -11.62
N TRP A 502 16.07 0.47 -12.83
CA TRP A 502 16.77 -0.71 -13.34
C TRP A 502 18.27 -0.49 -13.50
N PHE A 503 18.67 0.66 -14.06
CA PHE A 503 20.09 0.99 -14.30
C PHE A 503 20.72 1.82 -13.18
N SER A 504 20.04 2.00 -12.06
CA SER A 504 20.53 2.82 -10.94
C SER A 504 21.84 2.29 -10.35
N LEU A 505 22.07 0.97 -10.36
CA LEU A 505 23.29 0.35 -9.86
C LEU A 505 24.49 0.73 -10.74
N ALA A 506 24.36 0.59 -12.07
CA ALA A 506 25.37 1.00 -13.02
C ALA A 506 25.65 2.52 -12.93
N ALA A 507 24.58 3.31 -12.83
CA ALA A 507 24.71 4.77 -12.72
C ALA A 507 25.44 5.20 -11.44
N PHE A 508 25.15 4.57 -10.31
CA PHE A 508 25.83 4.87 -9.05
C PHE A 508 27.31 4.48 -9.12
N LEU A 509 27.62 3.30 -9.68
CA LEU A 509 28.98 2.84 -9.87
C LEU A 509 29.78 3.81 -10.78
N LEU A 510 29.25 4.12 -11.96
CA LEU A 510 29.87 5.04 -12.91
C LEU A 510 30.10 6.42 -12.32
N THR A 511 29.09 6.95 -11.58
CA THR A 511 29.20 8.24 -10.90
C THR A 511 30.32 8.22 -9.86
N THR A 512 30.39 7.15 -9.04
CA THR A 512 31.43 6.99 -8.03
C THR A 512 32.83 6.98 -8.65
N PHE A 513 33.02 6.17 -9.69
CA PHE A 513 34.31 6.07 -10.36
C PHE A 513 34.72 7.37 -11.05
N THR A 514 33.80 7.99 -11.76
CA THR A 514 34.10 9.22 -12.54
C THR A 514 34.38 10.39 -11.62
N ILE A 515 33.56 10.65 -10.61
CA ILE A 515 33.77 11.76 -9.67
C ILE A 515 35.10 11.59 -8.92
N ASN A 516 35.39 10.37 -8.46
CA ASN A 516 36.62 10.09 -7.75
C ASN A 516 37.85 10.21 -8.64
N SER A 517 37.79 9.79 -9.90
CA SER A 517 38.88 9.97 -10.86
C SER A 517 39.16 11.44 -11.09
N ILE A 518 38.13 12.24 -11.41
CA ILE A 518 38.31 13.67 -11.71
C ILE A 518 38.77 14.45 -10.49
N SER A 519 38.26 14.17 -9.29
CA SER A 519 38.72 14.86 -8.07
C SER A 519 40.13 14.45 -7.66
N GLY A 520 40.57 13.24 -8.03
CA GLY A 520 41.89 12.67 -7.73
C GLY A 520 43.00 13.19 -8.63
N ASP A 521 42.68 13.73 -9.82
CA ASP A 521 43.67 14.27 -10.75
C ASP A 521 44.06 15.71 -10.33
N PRO A 522 45.33 15.93 -9.91
CA PRO A 522 45.76 17.26 -9.59
C PRO A 522 45.89 18.12 -10.86
N PRO A 523 45.63 19.41 -10.77
CA PRO A 523 46.01 20.36 -11.84
C PRO A 523 47.50 20.27 -12.11
N LYS A 524 47.88 20.32 -13.37
CA LYS A 524 49.33 20.15 -13.79
C LYS A 524 50.29 21.07 -13.06
N ASP A 525 49.85 22.22 -12.57
CA ASP A 525 50.67 23.21 -11.86
C ASP A 525 50.35 23.36 -10.36
N ALA A 526 49.51 22.47 -9.78
CA ALA A 526 49.27 22.50 -8.35
C ALA A 526 50.18 21.49 -7.61
N PRO A 527 51.09 21.95 -6.75
CA PRO A 527 52.00 21.08 -6.02
C PRO A 527 51.30 20.21 -4.95
N ALA A 528 50.04 20.47 -4.69
CA ALA A 528 49.33 19.87 -3.56
C ALA A 528 48.64 18.52 -3.84
N GLY A 529 48.59 18.04 -5.09
CA GLY A 529 47.89 16.78 -5.43
C GLY A 529 46.38 16.92 -5.45
N GLY A 530 45.67 15.79 -5.56
CA GLY A 530 44.18 15.75 -5.70
C GLY A 530 43.44 16.04 -4.39
N PHE A 531 42.18 16.35 -4.49
CA PHE A 531 41.29 16.62 -3.34
C PHE A 531 40.66 15.28 -2.85
N PRO A 532 40.46 15.07 -1.52
CA PRO A 532 40.79 15.99 -0.41
C PRO A 532 42.15 15.74 0.26
N PHE A 533 42.85 14.69 -0.10
CA PHE A 533 44.03 14.20 0.62
C PHE A 533 45.36 14.50 -0.09
N GLY A 534 45.40 15.44 -1.06
CA GLY A 534 46.58 15.80 -1.82
C GLY A 534 47.18 14.59 -2.55
N LYS A 535 48.46 14.30 -2.37
CA LYS A 535 49.16 13.14 -3.00
C LYS A 535 48.60 11.76 -2.64
N ALA A 536 47.88 11.64 -1.52
CA ALA A 536 47.27 10.38 -1.09
C ALA A 536 45.89 10.13 -1.74
N THR A 537 45.26 11.14 -2.38
CA THR A 537 43.92 11.03 -2.96
C THR A 537 43.75 9.85 -3.93
N PRO A 538 44.66 9.57 -4.90
CA PRO A 538 44.51 8.43 -5.80
C PRO A 538 44.46 7.09 -5.05
N ILE A 539 45.27 6.93 -4.01
CA ILE A 539 45.28 5.72 -3.19
C ILE A 539 43.98 5.57 -2.43
N VAL A 540 43.50 6.65 -1.79
CA VAL A 540 42.21 6.65 -1.06
C VAL A 540 41.04 6.36 -1.99
N ASN A 541 41.03 6.95 -3.20
CA ASN A 541 40.00 6.69 -4.20
C ASN A 541 40.00 5.21 -4.64
N ALA A 542 41.18 4.62 -4.88
CA ALA A 542 41.31 3.19 -5.19
C ALA A 542 40.77 2.30 -4.06
N VAL A 543 41.08 2.62 -2.81
CA VAL A 543 40.59 1.90 -1.64
C VAL A 543 39.05 2.02 -1.56
N ILE A 544 38.50 3.21 -1.71
CA ILE A 544 37.04 3.45 -1.71
C ILE A 544 36.35 2.66 -2.82
N GLN A 545 36.93 2.63 -4.03
CA GLN A 545 36.40 1.86 -5.15
C GLN A 545 36.40 0.35 -4.88
N ILE A 546 37.47 -0.18 -4.32
CA ILE A 546 37.57 -1.60 -3.95
C ILE A 546 36.58 -1.94 -2.83
N VAL A 547 36.49 -1.10 -1.77
CA VAL A 547 35.53 -1.28 -0.68
C VAL A 547 34.09 -1.23 -1.20
N TYR A 548 33.80 -0.30 -2.12
CA TYR A 548 32.49 -0.21 -2.74
C TYR A 548 32.13 -1.51 -3.49
N LEU A 549 32.99 -1.98 -4.39
CA LEU A 549 32.75 -3.18 -5.18
C LEU A 549 32.63 -4.43 -4.29
N ALA A 550 33.52 -4.56 -3.30
CA ALA A 550 33.47 -5.66 -2.34
C ALA A 550 32.16 -5.65 -1.54
N THR A 551 31.70 -4.45 -1.12
CA THR A 551 30.44 -4.33 -0.37
C THR A 551 29.24 -4.63 -1.25
N VAL A 552 29.22 -4.22 -2.52
CA VAL A 552 28.14 -4.58 -3.48
C VAL A 552 28.10 -6.10 -3.69
N LEU A 553 29.25 -6.74 -3.92
CA LEU A 553 29.32 -8.20 -4.04
C LEU A 553 28.82 -8.89 -2.77
N PHE A 554 29.22 -8.38 -1.61
CA PHE A 554 28.75 -8.88 -0.32
C PHE A 554 27.23 -8.75 -0.17
N GLN A 555 26.59 -7.67 -0.70
CA GLN A 555 25.14 -7.56 -0.70
C GLN A 555 24.47 -8.66 -1.54
N PHE A 556 24.99 -9.02 -2.70
CA PHE A 556 24.47 -10.14 -3.48
C PHE A 556 24.57 -11.46 -2.71
N ILE A 557 25.70 -11.71 -2.04
CA ILE A 557 25.89 -12.91 -1.22
C ILE A 557 24.88 -12.95 -0.07
N LEU A 558 24.74 -11.84 0.68
CA LEU A 558 23.78 -11.74 1.76
C LEU A 558 22.34 -11.92 1.29
N ALA A 559 21.98 -11.28 0.17
CA ALA A 559 20.63 -11.31 -0.36
C ALA A 559 20.21 -12.69 -0.87
N LEU A 560 21.15 -13.48 -1.40
CA LEU A 560 20.89 -14.84 -1.89
C LEU A 560 20.96 -15.88 -0.77
N GLY A 561 21.82 -15.65 0.24
CA GLY A 561 22.17 -16.66 1.23
C GLY A 561 21.21 -16.73 2.41
N SER A 562 20.62 -15.61 2.86
CA SER A 562 19.83 -15.64 4.09
C SER A 562 18.93 -14.42 4.30
N ARG A 563 18.00 -14.58 5.27
CA ARG A 563 17.08 -13.51 5.66
C ARG A 563 17.80 -12.38 6.42
N PRO A 564 17.39 -11.11 6.28
CA PRO A 564 18.02 -9.96 6.93
C PRO A 564 18.07 -10.07 8.45
N ARG A 565 17.12 -10.79 9.06
CA ARG A 565 17.06 -11.00 10.52
C ARG A 565 18.29 -11.73 11.04
N ASN A 566 18.83 -12.67 10.26
CA ASN A 566 19.99 -13.50 10.67
C ASN A 566 21.31 -12.74 10.54
N HIS A 567 21.38 -11.71 9.67
CA HIS A 567 22.58 -10.92 9.39
C HIS A 567 22.37 -9.42 9.64
N ARG A 568 21.65 -9.09 10.71
CA ARG A 568 21.31 -7.70 11.05
C ARG A 568 22.54 -6.79 11.12
N ILE A 569 23.62 -7.23 11.76
CA ILE A 569 24.85 -6.44 11.92
C ILE A 569 25.51 -6.19 10.56
N SER A 570 25.59 -7.20 9.70
CA SER A 570 26.17 -7.08 8.36
C SER A 570 25.44 -6.03 7.52
N TYR A 571 24.11 -6.00 7.57
CA TYR A 571 23.32 -4.96 6.90
C TYR A 571 23.56 -3.57 7.50
N ILE A 572 23.61 -3.43 8.83
CA ILE A 572 23.91 -2.13 9.48
C ILE A 572 25.28 -1.60 9.04
N ILE A 573 26.31 -2.45 9.04
CA ILE A 573 27.65 -2.09 8.56
C ILE A 573 27.61 -1.65 7.09
N SER A 574 26.89 -2.38 6.25
CA SER A 574 26.74 -2.03 4.84
C SER A 574 26.04 -0.68 4.62
N PHE A 575 24.98 -0.39 5.39
CA PHE A 575 24.33 0.93 5.38
C PHE A 575 25.32 2.04 5.76
N ALA A 576 26.16 1.80 6.78
CA ALA A 576 27.18 2.77 7.19
C ALA A 576 28.25 2.96 6.11
N ILE A 577 28.76 1.90 5.48
CA ILE A 577 29.75 1.97 4.40
C ILE A 577 29.19 2.75 3.21
N PHE A 578 28.00 2.41 2.72
CA PHE A 578 27.40 3.12 1.61
C PHE A 578 27.07 4.59 1.95
N GLY A 579 26.69 4.87 3.20
CA GLY A 579 26.49 6.23 3.70
C GLY A 579 27.79 7.04 3.70
N LEU A 580 28.92 6.46 4.12
CA LEU A 580 30.23 7.11 4.11
C LEU A 580 30.71 7.36 2.66
N ILE A 581 30.52 6.40 1.76
CA ILE A 581 30.83 6.55 0.33
C ILE A 581 30.01 7.70 -0.25
N GLN A 582 28.72 7.76 0.07
CA GLN A 582 27.82 8.85 -0.38
C GLN A 582 28.29 10.22 0.13
N ALA A 583 28.70 10.31 1.39
CA ALA A 583 29.23 11.54 1.96
C ALA A 583 30.51 11.99 1.27
N TYR A 584 31.40 11.04 0.98
CA TYR A 584 32.63 11.30 0.23
C TYR A 584 32.34 11.80 -1.19
N LEU A 585 31.37 11.20 -1.89
CA LEU A 585 30.95 11.65 -3.22
C LEU A 585 30.35 13.05 -3.19
N ILE A 586 29.53 13.37 -2.21
CA ILE A 586 28.94 14.71 -2.04
C ILE A 586 30.05 15.73 -1.79
N MET A 587 31.00 15.41 -0.93
CA MET A 587 32.15 16.28 -0.64
C MET A 587 32.97 16.55 -1.91
N ASN A 588 33.27 15.52 -2.70
CA ASN A 588 33.99 15.65 -3.96
C ASN A 588 33.16 16.46 -4.98
N LEU A 589 31.85 16.25 -5.05
CA LEU A 589 30.98 17.01 -5.94
C LEU A 589 30.95 18.50 -5.58
N ILE A 590 30.86 18.84 -4.30
CA ILE A 590 30.92 20.25 -3.84
C ILE A 590 32.25 20.87 -4.20
N TYR A 591 33.34 20.15 -4.00
CA TYR A 591 34.70 20.62 -4.42
C TYR A 591 34.77 20.86 -5.90
N LEU A 592 34.29 19.93 -6.74
CA LEU A 592 34.32 20.10 -8.20
C LEU A 592 33.45 21.27 -8.66
N VAL A 593 32.27 21.49 -8.06
CA VAL A 593 31.42 22.65 -8.36
C VAL A 593 32.13 23.96 -8.00
N LYS A 594 32.76 24.02 -6.83
CA LYS A 594 33.56 25.20 -6.45
C LYS A 594 34.68 25.47 -7.45
N ARG A 595 35.44 24.43 -7.81
CA ARG A 595 36.56 24.54 -8.75
C ARG A 595 36.12 25.05 -10.13
N VAL A 596 34.96 24.63 -10.63
CA VAL A 596 34.39 25.12 -11.89
C VAL A 596 33.97 26.58 -11.78
N ALA A 597 33.44 27.00 -10.62
CA ALA A 597 33.07 28.39 -10.38
C ALA A 597 34.30 29.33 -10.32
N ASP A 598 35.35 28.87 -9.64
CA ASP A 598 36.63 29.59 -9.54
C ASP A 598 37.30 29.77 -10.93
N TYR A 599 37.23 28.72 -11.79
CA TYR A 599 37.75 28.79 -13.17
C TYR A 599 37.10 29.86 -14.05
N LYS A 600 35.83 30.13 -13.86
CA LYS A 600 35.14 31.19 -14.59
C LYS A 600 35.51 32.60 -14.14
N ALA A 601 35.95 32.76 -12.89
CA ALA A 601 36.34 34.06 -12.34
C ALA A 601 37.71 34.49 -12.86
N ASP A 602 38.59 33.55 -13.20
CA ASP A 602 39.97 33.82 -13.70
C ASP A 602 40.04 33.67 -15.26
N ASP A 603 39.42 34.54 -16.00
CA ASP A 603 39.43 34.59 -17.48
C ASP A 603 40.81 34.97 -18.06
N THR A 604 41.87 34.91 -17.26
CA THR A 604 43.24 35.15 -17.65
C THR A 604 44.02 33.88 -17.90
N GLY A 605 43.84 33.22 -19.03
CA GLY A 605 44.87 32.58 -19.84
C GLY A 605 45.75 31.47 -19.24
N SER A 606 45.44 30.85 -18.09
CA SER A 606 46.22 29.73 -17.56
C SER A 606 45.59 28.39 -17.91
N SER A 607 46.25 27.62 -18.76
CA SER A 607 45.80 26.40 -19.46
C SER A 607 45.68 25.12 -18.61
N ASN A 608 45.72 25.21 -17.30
CA ASN A 608 45.97 24.05 -16.44
C ASN A 608 44.72 23.36 -15.85
N TYR A 609 43.54 23.95 -16.03
CA TYR A 609 42.26 23.38 -15.66
C TYR A 609 41.51 22.77 -16.85
N ALA A 610 42.18 22.65 -18.00
CA ALA A 610 41.55 22.34 -19.27
C ALA A 610 40.66 21.07 -19.20
N TYR A 611 41.16 19.94 -18.68
CA TYR A 611 40.45 18.69 -18.72
C TYR A 611 39.12 18.67 -17.90
N ILE A 612 39.15 19.25 -16.71
CA ILE A 612 37.92 19.32 -15.86
C ILE A 612 36.95 20.33 -16.43
N GLY A 613 37.49 21.51 -16.85
CA GLY A 613 36.68 22.54 -17.51
C GLY A 613 36.04 22.03 -18.79
N GLU A 614 36.82 21.29 -19.62
CA GLU A 614 36.32 20.65 -20.84
C GLU A 614 35.24 19.61 -20.55
N PHE A 615 35.45 18.71 -19.61
CA PHE A 615 34.45 17.68 -19.27
C PHE A 615 33.11 18.33 -18.80
N TYR A 616 33.16 19.33 -17.91
CA TYR A 616 31.96 20.04 -17.48
C TYR A 616 31.37 20.94 -18.54
N ALA A 617 32.16 21.56 -19.38
CA ALA A 617 31.69 22.32 -20.53
C ALA A 617 31.03 21.43 -21.57
N ASP A 618 31.58 20.22 -21.79
CA ASP A 618 31.05 19.21 -22.69
C ASP A 618 29.76 18.57 -22.16
N ILE A 619 29.63 18.32 -20.84
CA ILE A 619 28.33 17.94 -20.25
C ILE A 619 27.33 19.10 -20.42
N GLY A 620 27.80 20.33 -20.48
CA GLY A 620 26.99 21.54 -20.57
C GLY A 620 26.67 22.12 -19.20
N GLN A 621 27.11 23.32 -18.96
CA GLN A 621 26.87 24.05 -17.70
C GLN A 621 25.37 24.16 -17.39
N SER A 622 24.55 24.40 -18.41
CA SER A 622 23.09 24.39 -18.28
C SER A 622 22.54 23.03 -17.78
N THR A 623 23.09 21.90 -18.23
CA THR A 623 22.69 20.55 -17.78
C THR A 623 22.94 20.37 -16.29
N ILE A 624 24.09 20.78 -15.79
CA ILE A 624 24.47 20.68 -14.37
C ILE A 624 23.59 21.58 -13.50
N ILE A 625 23.37 22.83 -13.94
CA ILE A 625 22.51 23.79 -13.22
C ILE A 625 21.06 23.27 -13.18
N VAL A 626 20.53 22.81 -14.31
CA VAL A 626 19.18 22.28 -14.40
C VAL A 626 19.04 21.01 -13.55
N ALA A 627 20.04 20.12 -13.56
CA ALA A 627 20.04 18.93 -12.72
C ALA A 627 20.07 19.28 -11.23
N GLY A 628 20.93 20.19 -10.81
CA GLY A 628 20.97 20.68 -9.42
C GLY A 628 19.65 21.32 -8.99
N PHE A 629 19.11 22.23 -9.82
CA PHE A 629 17.82 22.86 -9.53
C PHE A 629 16.66 21.84 -9.50
N SER A 630 16.61 20.91 -10.43
CA SER A 630 15.53 19.90 -10.48
C SER A 630 15.56 18.98 -9.28
N VAL A 631 16.72 18.64 -8.73
CA VAL A 631 16.79 17.79 -7.54
C VAL A 631 16.53 18.58 -6.26
N PHE A 632 17.25 19.65 -6.00
CA PHE A 632 17.15 20.39 -4.74
C PHE A 632 16.04 21.42 -4.76
N GLY A 633 15.92 22.20 -5.84
CA GLY A 633 14.93 23.25 -5.99
C GLY A 633 13.51 22.73 -5.99
N VAL A 634 13.25 21.61 -6.68
CA VAL A 634 11.92 20.99 -6.73
C VAL A 634 11.47 20.50 -5.36
N TYR A 635 12.36 19.92 -4.56
CA TYR A 635 12.02 19.51 -3.19
C TYR A 635 11.66 20.71 -2.32
N ILE A 636 12.45 21.79 -2.38
CA ILE A 636 12.18 22.99 -1.62
C ILE A 636 10.86 23.64 -2.04
N LEU A 637 10.66 23.85 -3.35
CA LEU A 637 9.47 24.50 -3.87
C LEU A 637 8.19 23.69 -3.62
N SER A 638 8.23 22.35 -3.79
CA SER A 638 7.07 21.49 -3.49
C SER A 638 6.70 21.53 -2.01
N ALA A 639 7.69 21.53 -1.10
CA ALA A 639 7.46 21.61 0.33
C ALA A 639 6.88 22.98 0.76
N LEU A 640 7.33 24.08 0.13
CA LEU A 640 6.78 25.42 0.35
C LEU A 640 5.33 25.51 -0.17
N LEU A 641 5.04 24.97 -1.35
CA LEU A 641 3.68 24.91 -1.91
C LEU A 641 2.74 24.11 -1.01
N ALA A 642 3.23 23.01 -0.42
CA ALA A 642 2.48 22.21 0.53
C ALA A 642 2.35 22.87 1.92
N ARG A 643 3.09 23.97 2.20
CA ARG A 643 3.18 24.67 3.48
C ARG A 643 3.68 23.79 4.63
N ASP A 644 4.53 22.82 4.32
CA ASP A 644 5.12 21.89 5.29
C ASP A 644 6.59 21.58 4.95
N PRO A 645 7.53 22.54 5.15
CA PRO A 645 8.93 22.40 4.79
C PRO A 645 9.81 21.73 5.87
N TRP A 646 9.25 21.35 7.04
CA TRP A 646 10.03 20.92 8.20
C TRP A 646 10.88 19.67 7.93
N HIS A 647 10.42 18.77 7.05
CA HIS A 647 11.16 17.56 6.68
C HIS A 647 12.49 17.86 5.94
N LEU A 648 12.58 19.02 5.28
CA LEU A 648 13.84 19.47 4.64
C LEU A 648 14.92 19.73 5.67
N LEU A 649 14.56 20.33 6.82
CA LEU A 649 15.51 20.65 7.87
C LEU A 649 15.83 19.44 8.76
N THR A 650 14.84 18.61 9.04
CA THR A 650 14.93 17.54 10.04
C THR A 650 15.36 16.19 9.50
N SER A 651 15.14 15.93 8.21
CA SER A 651 15.23 14.56 7.65
C SER A 651 16.05 14.47 6.37
N PHE A 652 16.32 15.59 5.70
CA PHE A 652 16.98 15.58 4.39
C PHE A 652 18.42 15.06 4.45
N ALA A 653 19.21 15.47 5.46
CA ALA A 653 20.59 15.02 5.59
C ALA A 653 20.67 13.49 5.78
N GLN A 654 19.81 12.93 6.65
CA GLN A 654 19.76 11.48 6.88
C GLN A 654 19.27 10.73 5.64
N PHE A 655 18.27 11.29 4.92
CA PHE A 655 17.83 10.73 3.65
C PHE A 655 18.97 10.69 2.63
N LEU A 656 19.72 11.77 2.51
CA LEU A 656 20.83 11.87 1.57
C LEU A 656 21.92 10.82 1.86
N PHE A 657 22.21 10.56 3.14
CA PHE A 657 23.12 9.50 3.57
C PHE A 657 22.63 8.09 3.24
N ILE A 658 21.33 7.83 3.42
CA ILE A 658 20.74 6.51 3.18
C ILE A 658 20.39 6.31 1.69
N SER A 659 20.32 7.36 0.88
CA SER A 659 19.90 7.29 -0.53
C SER A 659 20.70 6.30 -1.36
N SER A 660 22.02 6.19 -1.13
CA SER A 660 22.89 5.18 -1.77
C SER A 660 22.47 3.75 -1.44
N SER A 661 21.97 3.52 -0.23
CA SER A 661 21.52 2.18 0.20
C SER A 661 20.21 1.73 -0.47
N TYR A 662 19.37 2.67 -0.96
CA TYR A 662 18.20 2.31 -1.77
C TYR A 662 18.63 1.58 -3.05
N VAL A 663 19.71 2.02 -3.66
CA VAL A 663 20.27 1.40 -4.87
C VAL A 663 21.06 0.13 -4.53
N ASN A 664 22.01 0.24 -3.61
CA ASN A 664 23.04 -0.79 -3.39
C ASN A 664 22.63 -1.90 -2.41
N ILE A 665 21.56 -1.68 -1.61
CA ILE A 665 21.06 -2.72 -0.69
C ILE A 665 19.63 -3.09 -1.07
N LEU A 666 18.70 -2.12 -1.12
CA LEU A 666 17.29 -2.43 -1.22
C LEU A 666 16.91 -2.99 -2.59
N ASN A 667 17.42 -2.41 -3.70
CA ASN A 667 17.17 -2.96 -5.03
C ASN A 667 17.79 -4.35 -5.22
N ILE A 668 19.04 -4.53 -4.77
CA ILE A 668 19.73 -5.83 -4.84
C ILE A 668 18.92 -6.87 -4.05
N TYR A 669 18.53 -6.54 -2.81
CA TYR A 669 17.75 -7.46 -1.98
C TYR A 669 16.38 -7.76 -2.59
N ALA A 670 15.69 -6.76 -3.12
CA ALA A 670 14.38 -6.94 -3.73
C ALA A 670 14.43 -7.88 -4.95
N PHE A 671 15.33 -7.64 -5.91
CA PHE A 671 15.47 -8.49 -7.10
C PHE A 671 16.01 -9.89 -6.80
N SER A 672 16.88 -10.03 -5.78
CA SER A 672 17.36 -11.35 -5.33
C SER A 672 16.28 -12.18 -4.63
N ASN A 673 15.19 -11.56 -4.14
CA ASN A 673 14.15 -12.20 -3.35
C ASN A 673 12.75 -12.07 -3.96
N THR A 674 12.62 -12.13 -5.28
CA THR A 674 11.33 -12.14 -6.00
C THR A 674 10.53 -13.42 -5.79
N HIS A 675 11.18 -14.49 -5.34
CA HIS A 675 10.53 -15.75 -4.98
C HIS A 675 9.76 -15.67 -3.66
N ASP A 676 10.13 -14.73 -2.78
CA ASP A 676 9.44 -14.52 -1.51
C ASP A 676 8.27 -13.55 -1.69
N VAL A 677 7.10 -14.10 -1.93
CA VAL A 677 5.83 -13.37 -2.04
C VAL A 677 5.03 -13.35 -0.73
N SER A 678 5.68 -13.69 0.40
CA SER A 678 5.03 -13.67 1.70
C SER A 678 4.60 -12.26 2.10
N TRP A 679 3.30 -12.11 2.38
CA TRP A 679 2.71 -10.89 2.88
C TRP A 679 1.50 -11.20 3.76
N GLY A 680 1.50 -10.67 4.97
CA GLY A 680 0.43 -10.89 5.93
C GLY A 680 0.29 -12.32 6.47
N ARG A 681 1.20 -13.22 6.10
CA ARG A 681 1.30 -14.59 6.65
C ARG A 681 2.55 -14.70 7.51
N LYS A 682 2.50 -14.21 8.73
CA LYS A 682 3.51 -14.50 9.75
C LYS A 682 2.91 -15.54 10.72
N GLY A 683 2.80 -16.78 10.27
CA GLY A 683 2.40 -17.87 11.14
C GLY A 683 3.61 -18.61 11.72
N ARG A 684 3.52 -19.04 12.96
CA ARG A 684 4.50 -19.91 13.65
C ARG A 684 4.90 -21.16 12.86
N HIS A 685 4.05 -21.65 11.95
CA HIS A 685 4.29 -22.85 11.16
C HIS A 685 5.37 -22.71 10.08
N GLN A 686 5.60 -21.51 9.52
CA GLN A 686 6.66 -21.33 8.53
C GLN A 686 8.07 -21.33 9.14
N ASP A 687 8.21 -20.84 10.38
CA ASP A 687 9.51 -20.88 11.07
C ASP A 687 9.90 -22.32 11.49
N THR A 688 8.90 -23.21 11.67
CA THR A 688 9.13 -24.61 12.03
C THR A 688 9.43 -25.49 10.82
N GLU A 689 8.76 -25.27 9.68
CA GLU A 689 8.99 -26.05 8.46
C GLU A 689 10.28 -25.66 7.73
N GLU A 690 10.68 -24.37 7.74
CA GLU A 690 11.93 -23.92 7.13
C GLU A 690 13.16 -24.16 8.04
N GLY A 691 13.00 -24.12 9.34
CA GLY A 691 14.03 -24.56 10.30
C GLY A 691 14.35 -26.05 10.16
N GLN A 692 13.36 -26.86 9.85
CA GLN A 692 13.53 -28.30 9.60
C GLN A 692 14.15 -28.61 8.22
N ARG A 693 14.06 -27.73 7.22
CA ARG A 693 14.67 -27.92 5.89
C ARG A 693 16.14 -27.57 5.81
N GLN A 694 16.68 -26.80 6.76
CA GLN A 694 18.11 -26.44 6.79
C GLN A 694 18.96 -27.35 7.68
N GLU A 695 18.35 -28.17 8.53
CA GLU A 695 19.09 -29.23 9.22
C GLU A 695 18.96 -30.50 8.40
N GLY A 696 20.09 -30.93 7.80
CA GLY A 696 20.22 -32.25 7.20
C GLY A 696 19.87 -33.32 8.22
N PRO A 697 19.58 -34.55 7.78
CA PRO A 697 19.07 -35.60 8.66
C PRO A 697 20.01 -35.91 9.80
N ARG A 698 19.73 -35.44 11.01
CA ARG A 698 20.33 -35.92 12.24
C ARG A 698 19.56 -37.17 12.69
N PRO A 699 20.27 -38.24 13.13
CA PRO A 699 19.60 -39.42 13.64
C PRO A 699 18.80 -39.07 14.90
N ALA A 700 17.56 -39.50 14.90
CA ALA A 700 16.60 -39.26 15.95
C ALA A 700 17.04 -39.88 17.29
N THR A 701 17.41 -39.05 18.23
CA THR A 701 17.39 -39.39 19.64
C THR A 701 16.17 -38.70 20.25
N ILE A 702 15.17 -39.53 20.56
CA ILE A 702 13.89 -39.08 21.12
C ILE A 702 14.08 -38.77 22.59
N GLU A 703 14.08 -37.51 22.98
CA GLU A 703 13.65 -37.11 24.32
C GLU A 703 12.48 -36.11 24.20
N ARG A 704 11.24 -36.65 24.21
CA ARG A 704 10.05 -35.83 24.41
C ARG A 704 9.84 -35.64 25.91
N ARG A 705 10.16 -34.46 26.42
CA ARG A 705 9.58 -33.97 27.68
C ARG A 705 8.15 -33.48 27.41
N PHE A 706 7.18 -34.29 27.75
CA PHE A 706 5.77 -33.86 27.84
C PHE A 706 5.52 -33.29 29.25
N THR A 707 5.15 -32.00 29.31
CA THR A 707 4.41 -31.48 30.47
C THR A 707 2.92 -31.58 30.12
N PHE A 708 2.27 -32.47 30.81
CA PHE A 708 0.82 -32.65 30.67
C PHE A 708 0.06 -31.63 31.48
N SER A 709 -0.89 -30.94 30.81
CA SER A 709 -2.03 -30.28 31.45
C SER A 709 -3.25 -31.19 31.30
N ASP A 710 -3.91 -31.52 32.41
CA ASP A 710 -4.93 -32.58 32.56
C ASP A 710 -6.31 -32.25 31.96
N GLN A 711 -6.42 -31.43 30.89
CA GLN A 711 -7.74 -31.02 30.36
C GLN A 711 -7.88 -31.07 28.84
N ASP A 712 -7.21 -31.95 28.13
CA ASP A 712 -7.42 -32.12 26.70
C ASP A 712 -8.31 -33.33 26.39
N PRO A 713 -9.54 -33.15 25.82
CA PRO A 713 -10.45 -34.28 25.51
C PRO A 713 -9.90 -35.26 24.48
N ASN A 714 -8.84 -34.90 23.74
CA ASN A 714 -8.15 -35.80 22.81
C ASN A 714 -7.29 -36.88 23.51
N ILE A 715 -7.04 -36.76 24.82
CA ILE A 715 -6.27 -37.76 25.58
C ILE A 715 -7.13 -39.00 25.82
N ARG A 716 -8.46 -38.90 25.82
CA ARG A 716 -9.36 -40.09 25.95
C ARG A 716 -9.27 -40.99 24.72
N SER A 717 -8.98 -40.50 23.53
CA SER A 717 -8.82 -41.34 22.33
C SER A 717 -7.50 -42.11 22.29
N ALA A 718 -6.45 -41.60 22.95
CA ALA A 718 -5.16 -42.28 23.06
C ALA A 718 -5.16 -43.39 24.15
N ALA A 719 -5.97 -43.22 25.22
CA ALA A 719 -6.14 -44.26 26.24
C ALA A 719 -7.00 -45.42 25.74
N THR A 720 -7.95 -45.18 24.84
CA THR A 720 -8.80 -46.24 24.25
C THR A 720 -8.02 -47.10 23.25
N ARG A 721 -6.88 -46.64 22.72
CA ARG A 721 -5.98 -47.46 21.88
C ARG A 721 -5.15 -48.49 22.65
N ARG A 722 -5.15 -48.50 23.98
CA ARG A 722 -4.45 -49.51 24.79
C ARG A 722 -5.18 -50.84 24.91
N ASP A 723 -6.45 -50.89 24.54
CA ASP A 723 -7.27 -52.11 24.60
C ASP A 723 -7.51 -52.78 23.23
N GLU A 724 -6.65 -52.43 22.22
CA GLU A 724 -6.68 -53.16 20.97
C GLU A 724 -6.26 -54.61 21.22
N THR A 725 -7.20 -55.51 20.93
CA THR A 725 -6.95 -56.95 21.06
C THR A 725 -5.72 -57.36 20.24
N PRO A 726 -4.93 -58.34 20.69
CA PRO A 726 -3.78 -58.86 19.93
C PRO A 726 -4.11 -59.23 18.48
N GLN A 727 -5.36 -59.56 18.20
CA GLN A 727 -5.87 -59.82 16.86
C GLN A 727 -5.98 -58.60 15.97
N ALA A 728 -6.35 -57.42 16.51
CA ALA A 728 -6.38 -56.16 15.74
C ALA A 728 -5.00 -55.70 15.35
N ARG A 729 -4.01 -55.82 16.25
CA ARG A 729 -2.59 -55.52 15.97
C ARG A 729 -1.98 -56.46 14.93
N ASN A 730 -2.30 -57.74 14.99
CA ASN A 730 -1.86 -58.69 13.99
C ASN A 730 -2.47 -58.43 12.62
N ARG A 731 -3.72 -58.01 12.56
CA ARG A 731 -4.39 -57.60 11.30
C ARG A 731 -3.75 -56.38 10.68
N GLU A 732 -3.48 -55.34 11.45
CA GLU A 732 -2.79 -54.12 10.98
C GLU A 732 -1.36 -54.44 10.49
N TYR A 733 -0.64 -55.32 11.19
CA TYR A 733 0.67 -55.82 10.75
C TYR A 733 0.57 -56.60 9.45
N GLN A 734 -0.38 -57.48 9.28
CA GLN A 734 -0.59 -58.24 8.04
C GLN A 734 -0.99 -57.35 6.86
N GLU A 735 -1.80 -56.34 7.11
CA GLU A 735 -2.15 -55.35 6.09
C GLU A 735 -0.95 -54.46 5.70
N ALA A 736 -0.09 -54.09 6.66
CA ALA A 736 1.16 -53.37 6.40
C ALA A 736 2.16 -54.24 5.64
N LEU A 737 2.27 -55.52 6.01
CA LEU A 737 3.12 -56.50 5.35
C LEU A 737 2.66 -56.75 3.91
N ALA A 738 1.35 -56.90 3.69
CA ALA A 738 0.76 -57.10 2.37
C ALA A 738 1.01 -55.85 1.47
N ARG A 739 0.91 -54.65 2.04
CA ARG A 739 1.26 -53.41 1.30
C ARG A 739 2.75 -53.28 0.99
N ALA A 740 3.61 -53.75 1.91
CA ALA A 740 5.07 -53.65 1.71
C ALA A 740 5.59 -54.77 0.77
N THR A 741 4.88 -55.88 0.64
CA THR A 741 5.27 -57.02 -0.24
C THR A 741 4.50 -57.08 -1.56
N ALA A 742 3.51 -56.19 -1.76
CA ALA A 742 2.91 -55.99 -3.09
C ALA A 742 4.01 -55.54 -4.06
N GLU A 743 4.29 -56.36 -5.07
CA GLU A 743 5.15 -55.95 -6.20
C GLU A 743 4.59 -54.65 -6.73
N ASP A 744 5.44 -53.60 -6.74
CA ASP A 744 5.15 -52.39 -7.45
C ASP A 744 4.97 -52.78 -8.91
N GLU A 745 3.74 -52.97 -9.37
CA GLU A 745 3.46 -52.85 -10.79
C GLU A 745 4.02 -51.49 -11.19
N THR A 746 5.06 -51.52 -12.04
CA THR A 746 5.66 -50.37 -12.65
C THR A 746 4.65 -49.64 -13.54
N VAL A 747 3.58 -49.16 -12.95
CA VAL A 747 2.84 -48.05 -13.48
C VAL A 747 3.78 -46.85 -13.35
N SER A 748 4.30 -46.40 -14.49
CA SER A 748 4.95 -45.12 -14.61
C SER A 748 3.94 -44.02 -14.25
N HIS A 749 3.63 -43.95 -12.97
CA HIS A 749 3.06 -42.73 -12.39
C HIS A 749 4.21 -41.71 -12.46
N GLU A 750 4.26 -40.94 -13.54
CA GLU A 750 4.70 -39.56 -13.39
C GLU A 750 4.00 -39.04 -12.17
N ARG A 751 4.66 -39.12 -11.01
CA ARG A 751 4.22 -38.47 -9.79
C ARG A 751 4.07 -37.02 -10.19
N LYS A 752 2.84 -36.57 -10.45
CA LYS A 752 2.53 -35.14 -10.58
C LYS A 752 3.15 -34.50 -9.36
N ARG A 753 4.28 -33.83 -9.53
CA ARG A 753 4.92 -33.05 -8.47
C ARG A 753 3.82 -32.24 -7.84
N PRO A 754 3.63 -32.25 -6.51
CA PRO A 754 2.58 -31.46 -5.89
C PRO A 754 2.66 -30.05 -6.46
N GLN A 755 1.53 -29.48 -6.89
CA GLN A 755 1.50 -28.17 -7.58
C GLN A 755 2.26 -27.08 -6.82
N VAL A 756 2.33 -27.18 -5.51
CA VAL A 756 3.07 -26.27 -4.62
C VAL A 756 4.58 -26.29 -4.93
N LEU A 757 5.16 -27.49 -5.15
CA LEU A 757 6.59 -27.61 -5.50
C LEU A 757 6.86 -27.06 -6.90
N ALA A 758 5.97 -27.29 -7.85
CA ALA A 758 6.12 -26.75 -9.20
C ALA A 758 6.07 -25.21 -9.23
N VAL A 759 5.22 -24.59 -8.40
CA VAL A 759 5.19 -23.13 -8.26
C VAL A 759 6.46 -22.60 -7.59
N ALA A 760 6.96 -23.27 -6.56
CA ALA A 760 8.20 -22.88 -5.88
C ALA A 760 9.40 -22.97 -6.83
N ASP A 761 9.52 -24.04 -7.62
CA ASP A 761 10.58 -24.19 -8.61
C ASP A 761 10.51 -23.09 -9.68
N ALA A 762 9.32 -22.81 -10.21
CA ALA A 762 9.09 -21.72 -11.17
C ALA A 762 9.44 -20.33 -10.61
N MET A 763 9.19 -20.11 -9.32
CA MET A 763 9.56 -18.86 -8.65
C MET A 763 11.10 -18.72 -8.50
N MET A 764 11.79 -19.80 -8.21
CA MET A 764 13.24 -19.82 -8.09
C MET A 764 13.93 -19.62 -9.45
N GLU A 765 13.43 -20.29 -10.51
CA GLU A 765 13.89 -20.10 -11.88
C GLU A 765 13.70 -18.65 -12.34
N PHE A 766 12.49 -18.12 -12.15
CA PHE A 766 12.18 -16.73 -12.47
C PHE A 766 13.10 -15.73 -11.77
N ARG A 767 13.34 -15.92 -10.46
CA ARG A 767 14.29 -15.12 -9.68
C ARG A 767 15.66 -15.12 -10.33
N THR A 768 16.16 -16.30 -10.69
CA THR A 768 17.50 -16.48 -11.24
C THR A 768 17.63 -15.74 -12.59
N ILE A 769 16.67 -15.91 -13.49
CA ILE A 769 16.65 -15.23 -14.79
C ILE A 769 16.58 -13.70 -14.61
N LEU A 770 15.69 -13.22 -13.76
CA LEU A 770 15.51 -11.77 -13.53
C LEU A 770 16.78 -11.16 -12.93
N LEU A 771 17.37 -11.81 -11.92
CA LEU A 771 18.57 -11.33 -11.25
C LEU A 771 19.78 -11.35 -12.19
N ALA A 772 19.96 -12.43 -12.97
CA ALA A 772 20.99 -12.49 -13.99
C ALA A 772 20.82 -11.36 -15.02
N SER A 773 19.62 -11.15 -15.52
CA SER A 773 19.30 -10.05 -16.46
C SER A 773 19.63 -8.69 -15.85
N TYR A 774 19.32 -8.47 -14.57
CA TYR A 774 19.64 -7.24 -13.84
C TYR A 774 21.16 -7.03 -13.74
N ILE A 775 21.90 -8.04 -13.31
CA ILE A 775 23.35 -7.97 -13.15
C ILE A 775 24.03 -7.74 -14.50
N PHE A 776 23.75 -8.58 -15.50
CA PHE A 776 24.42 -8.51 -16.80
C PHE A 776 24.12 -7.21 -17.55
N SER A 777 22.88 -6.71 -17.50
CA SER A 777 22.53 -5.43 -18.16
C SER A 777 23.25 -4.24 -17.51
N ASN A 778 23.35 -4.21 -16.17
CA ASN A 778 24.09 -3.16 -15.46
C ASN A 778 25.61 -3.24 -15.73
N ILE A 779 26.20 -4.44 -15.69
CA ILE A 779 27.62 -4.64 -16.04
C ILE A 779 27.85 -4.21 -17.50
N PHE A 780 26.96 -4.55 -18.42
CA PHE A 780 27.09 -4.21 -19.83
C PHE A 780 27.13 -2.70 -20.05
N VAL A 781 26.27 -1.92 -19.37
CA VAL A 781 26.32 -0.46 -19.40
C VAL A 781 27.65 0.06 -18.87
N CYS A 782 28.15 -0.49 -17.76
CA CYS A 782 29.45 -0.11 -17.20
C CYS A 782 30.59 -0.40 -18.19
N LEU A 783 30.58 -1.57 -18.83
CA LEU A 783 31.58 -1.95 -19.81
C LEU A 783 31.61 -1.01 -21.03
N ILE A 784 30.43 -0.64 -21.57
CA ILE A 784 30.36 0.30 -22.70
C ILE A 784 30.93 1.66 -22.33
N VAL A 785 30.60 2.16 -21.12
CA VAL A 785 30.99 3.51 -20.71
C VAL A 785 32.46 3.58 -20.27
N MET A 786 33.02 2.50 -19.70
CA MET A 786 34.37 2.51 -19.10
C MET A 786 35.47 1.94 -20.00
N ASN A 787 35.13 1.16 -21.01
CA ASN A 787 36.11 0.43 -21.82
C ASN A 787 36.37 1.13 -23.16
N ASP A 788 37.62 1.60 -23.32
CA ASP A 788 38.06 2.32 -24.53
C ASP A 788 38.14 1.43 -25.78
N SER A 789 38.23 0.10 -25.60
CA SER A 789 38.32 -0.85 -26.70
C SER A 789 36.96 -1.25 -27.29
N ILE A 790 35.88 -1.00 -26.58
CA ILE A 790 34.52 -1.35 -27.03
C ILE A 790 33.92 -0.22 -27.84
N LYS A 791 34.01 -0.29 -29.16
CA LYS A 791 33.47 0.73 -30.09
C LYS A 791 32.06 0.37 -30.62
N ILE A 792 31.14 -0.10 -29.76
CA ILE A 792 29.77 -0.46 -30.16
C ILE A 792 29.02 0.78 -30.68
N LEU A 793 29.26 1.92 -30.09
CA LEU A 793 28.64 3.19 -30.47
C LEU A 793 29.64 4.10 -31.21
N TRP A 794 30.32 3.56 -32.22
CA TRP A 794 31.36 4.23 -32.97
C TRP A 794 31.02 5.63 -33.48
N TRP A 795 29.71 5.93 -33.67
CA TRP A 795 29.23 7.26 -34.07
C TRP A 795 29.24 8.29 -32.93
N LEU A 796 29.43 7.87 -31.67
CA LEU A 796 29.52 8.78 -30.52
C LEU A 796 30.96 9.21 -30.22
N GLY A 797 31.96 8.68 -30.90
CA GLY A 797 33.37 9.00 -30.68
C GLY A 797 34.08 8.05 -29.75
N ASP A 798 35.09 8.54 -29.01
CA ASP A 798 35.92 7.76 -28.08
C ASP A 798 35.24 7.57 -26.70
N SER A 799 35.84 6.78 -25.80
CA SER A 799 35.28 6.48 -24.48
C SER A 799 35.05 7.72 -23.61
N TYR A 800 35.82 8.76 -23.81
CA TYR A 800 35.58 10.08 -23.18
C TYR A 800 34.15 10.57 -23.49
N TRP A 801 33.75 10.56 -24.77
CA TRP A 801 32.43 10.97 -25.22
C TRP A 801 31.33 10.04 -24.74
N TYR A 802 31.59 8.73 -24.55
CA TYR A 802 30.60 7.81 -23.94
C TYR A 802 30.29 8.20 -22.50
N LYS A 803 31.30 8.59 -21.70
CA LYS A 803 31.10 9.11 -20.34
C LYS A 803 30.31 10.41 -20.37
N VAL A 804 30.67 11.36 -21.22
CA VAL A 804 29.97 12.65 -21.37
C VAL A 804 28.50 12.42 -21.75
N TRP A 805 28.23 11.62 -22.77
CA TRP A 805 26.86 11.32 -23.21
C TRP A 805 26.06 10.55 -22.16
N PHE A 806 26.66 9.58 -21.47
CA PHE A 806 26.01 8.88 -20.38
C PHE A 806 25.55 9.83 -19.29
N PHE A 807 26.42 10.73 -18.82
CA PHE A 807 26.07 11.70 -17.80
C PHE A 807 25.04 12.71 -18.30
N ARG A 808 25.15 13.21 -19.51
CA ARG A 808 24.13 14.07 -20.12
C ARG A 808 22.75 13.39 -20.11
N ILE A 809 22.67 12.21 -20.68
CA ILE A 809 21.39 11.47 -20.75
C ILE A 809 20.85 11.20 -19.35
N TRP A 810 21.69 10.75 -18.42
CA TRP A 810 21.29 10.42 -17.06
C TRP A 810 20.78 11.65 -16.28
N LEU A 811 21.51 12.74 -16.35
CA LEU A 811 21.13 14.01 -15.71
C LEU A 811 19.86 14.58 -16.30
N TRP A 812 19.71 14.62 -17.63
CA TRP A 812 18.49 15.10 -18.28
C TRP A 812 17.30 14.18 -17.99
N ALA A 813 17.46 12.86 -18.01
CA ALA A 813 16.39 11.92 -17.69
C ALA A 813 15.87 12.13 -16.27
N ASN A 814 16.76 12.30 -15.29
CA ASN A 814 16.37 12.63 -13.92
C ASN A 814 15.72 14.02 -13.84
N SER A 815 16.32 15.03 -14.48
CA SER A 815 15.78 16.40 -14.49
C SER A 815 14.38 16.47 -15.08
N ILE A 816 14.15 15.82 -16.21
CA ILE A 816 12.83 15.72 -16.86
C ILE A 816 11.83 15.04 -15.91
N SER A 817 12.24 13.94 -15.25
CA SER A 817 11.40 13.24 -14.27
C SER A 817 10.98 14.18 -13.13
N PHE A 818 11.89 14.98 -12.58
CA PHE A 818 11.59 15.94 -11.51
C PHE A 818 10.73 17.09 -11.99
N LEU A 819 11.03 17.67 -13.15
CA LEU A 819 10.30 18.82 -13.70
C LEU A 819 8.87 18.49 -14.09
N ILE A 820 8.63 17.30 -14.67
CA ILE A 820 7.27 16.82 -14.97
C ILE A 820 6.45 16.70 -13.68
N ARG A 821 7.02 16.10 -12.64
CA ARG A 821 6.36 15.97 -11.34
C ARG A 821 6.07 17.35 -10.72
N PHE A 822 7.02 18.26 -10.80
CA PHE A 822 6.85 19.61 -10.26
C PHE A 822 5.79 20.42 -11.03
N ALA A 823 5.77 20.34 -12.35
CA ALA A 823 4.74 20.99 -13.17
C ALA A 823 3.33 20.50 -12.79
N GLY A 824 3.14 19.19 -12.62
CA GLY A 824 1.86 18.66 -12.16
C GLY A 824 1.53 19.03 -10.70
N CYS A 825 2.51 19.07 -9.82
CA CYS A 825 2.34 19.56 -8.44
C CYS A 825 1.89 21.03 -8.44
N LEU A 826 2.55 21.88 -9.21
CA LEU A 826 2.17 23.28 -9.34
C LEU A 826 0.74 23.42 -9.87
N TRP A 827 0.41 22.70 -10.93
CA TRP A 827 -0.96 22.66 -11.48
C TRP A 827 -2.00 22.26 -10.45
N TYR A 828 -1.73 21.21 -9.67
CA TYR A 828 -2.62 20.77 -8.58
C TYR A 828 -2.90 21.90 -7.58
N HIS A 829 -1.86 22.61 -7.13
CA HIS A 829 -2.01 23.70 -6.17
C HIS A 829 -2.75 24.91 -6.78
N VAL A 830 -2.46 25.26 -8.05
CA VAL A 830 -3.16 26.31 -8.78
C VAL A 830 -4.67 26.01 -8.87
N VAL A 831 -5.04 24.81 -9.38
CA VAL A 831 -6.44 24.40 -9.49
C VAL A 831 -7.14 24.41 -8.14
N ARG A 832 -6.45 23.97 -7.09
CA ARG A 832 -7.01 23.95 -5.74
C ARG A 832 -7.29 25.36 -5.19
N VAL A 833 -6.38 26.32 -5.42
CA VAL A 833 -6.58 27.72 -5.01
C VAL A 833 -7.77 28.31 -5.75
N PHE A 834 -7.83 28.16 -7.07
CA PHE A 834 -8.95 28.66 -7.87
C PHE A 834 -10.28 28.01 -7.49
N SER A 835 -10.32 26.67 -7.33
CA SER A 835 -11.53 25.99 -6.91
C SER A 835 -11.97 26.39 -5.49
N GLY A 836 -11.03 26.71 -4.60
CA GLY A 836 -11.33 27.25 -3.28
C GLY A 836 -11.92 28.66 -3.33
N PHE A 837 -11.41 29.52 -4.21
CA PHE A 837 -11.93 30.86 -4.42
C PHE A 837 -13.37 30.84 -4.95
N PHE A 838 -13.64 30.08 -6.00
CA PHE A 838 -15.00 29.96 -6.56
C PHE A 838 -15.99 29.28 -5.62
N ARG A 839 -15.53 28.35 -4.77
CA ARG A 839 -16.40 27.72 -3.75
C ARG A 839 -16.69 28.65 -2.56
N GLY A 840 -15.75 29.52 -2.18
CA GLY A 840 -15.94 30.49 -1.10
C GLY A 840 -16.90 31.63 -1.46
N THR A 841 -17.15 31.87 -2.75
CA THR A 841 -18.14 32.85 -3.23
C THR A 841 -19.55 32.27 -3.34
N LEU A 842 -19.71 30.95 -3.22
CA LEU A 842 -20.99 30.21 -3.29
C LEU A 842 -21.49 29.69 -1.93
N THR A 843 -20.71 29.88 -0.85
CA THR A 843 -21.09 29.57 0.55
C THR A 843 -21.29 30.85 1.36
#